data_0ca397bebacac97c4049d90975331d71
#
_entry.id   0ca397bebacac97c4049d90975331d71
#
_cell.length_a   1.000
_cell.length_b   1.000
_cell.length_c   1.000
_cell.angle_alpha   90.00
_cell.angle_beta   90.00
_cell.angle_gamma   90.00
#
_symmetry.space_group_name_H-M   'P 1'
#
loop_
_entity.id
_entity.type
_entity.pdbx_description
1 polymer ?
#
loop_
_entity_poly.entity_id
_entity_poly.type
_entity_poly.pdbx_seq_one_letter_code
_entity_poly.pdbx_strand_id
1 'polypeptide(L)'
;MGGLDSIDGGAGTDTLNVDDTATASAAAFTVGTATIENVENVNIATTGTLGAAATALDLSGMTGATKVNLKSQDTGAAAHNIKVADDVDLTVAVGAGTADTVGGKVVSVAAPGVVTVAGDALTNVTVKGAASASDVTNTVAGTGAAGKTLESVTFDKIATGTATAKGDALNSITLKNQDAALVTSLTNTATESLTVNVENAGYNATTKALVAGVEVDASTTANYKTVAVNSTGVNQLTLTAADATAVKATGAGNVTLTLAAAAATSFDGTAATGNIALNGFAAGMTDIKTGAGKDTFTTVQTAKSTFDTGAGNDAITAASALAAGTTVNLGAGDDKLLFATGGSVANSTATATTVIDGGEGSDTLALELVGAANVGVFTNFEVFDVVGMSNKTLDLDILAANNTVTGLVGSGVTTGAATLTNVGAGVGFTAVGNMIAAGTTTVKTAPAAIATEVVTLTQKTAGAMTVKVDSDSTSTTVANDAAVSAVATNATSLKAEFASDSGFAQTVGAVATENNQAIVLEGTKAATLEVVSGGTNATNLLSYTIGADATTTNGVLTSANVTGDQALTLDFTFGGGGANKLATVNASEMTGSLTVDLADIMNAGTVKLGSGADVVKAGGVITTSADIESVEGFAKAASKEAEAVKVADILDFTAAATVGTEAALSTDVDVAKGVVTFLGTGPTTLDAAIGMVDAAVTTADAAVAFEYIGNTYVYQQGGTAGIGDDIVVKLAGVADVTELGVNAASDVFLV
;
A
#
# COMPACT_ATOMS: atom_id res chain seq x y z
N MET A 1 -56.43 -15.51 24.09
CA MET A 1 -57.02 -16.10 25.30
C MET A 1 -58.30 -15.31 25.61
N GLY A 2 -59.35 -15.98 26.02
CA GLY A 2 -60.61 -15.32 26.38
C GLY A 2 -60.50 -14.59 27.72
N GLY A 3 -61.30 -13.50 27.92
CA GLY A 3 -61.16 -12.60 29.08
C GLY A 3 -61.61 -13.14 30.43
N LEU A 4 -61.77 -14.44 30.58
CA LEU A 4 -62.16 -15.10 31.85
C LEU A 4 -61.28 -16.33 32.17
N ASP A 5 -60.20 -16.53 31.38
CA ASP A 5 -59.33 -17.67 31.61
C ASP A 5 -58.36 -17.36 32.77
N SER A 6 -58.17 -18.33 33.65
CA SER A 6 -57.17 -18.30 34.73
C SER A 6 -56.21 -19.48 34.56
N ILE A 7 -54.94 -19.21 34.57
CA ILE A 7 -53.85 -20.20 34.50
C ILE A 7 -53.03 -20.03 35.77
N ASP A 8 -52.96 -21.11 36.57
CA ASP A 8 -52.12 -21.17 37.75
C ASP A 8 -51.14 -22.33 37.57
N GLY A 9 -49.82 -22.02 37.49
CA GLY A 9 -48.76 -23.02 37.34
C GLY A 9 -48.54 -23.82 38.62
N GLY A 10 -48.87 -23.26 39.77
CA GLY A 10 -48.74 -23.93 41.06
C GLY A 10 -47.32 -23.84 41.63
N ALA A 11 -46.81 -24.94 42.18
CA ALA A 11 -45.51 -25.00 42.78
C ALA A 11 -44.50 -25.71 41.86
N GLY A 12 -43.37 -25.10 41.66
CA GLY A 12 -42.30 -25.65 40.80
C GLY A 12 -41.74 -24.60 39.85
N THR A 13 -41.25 -25.04 38.74
CA THR A 13 -40.88 -24.13 37.61
C THR A 13 -41.73 -24.49 36.43
N ASP A 14 -42.69 -23.66 36.16
CA ASP A 14 -43.76 -23.90 35.19
C ASP A 14 -43.53 -23.14 33.89
N THR A 15 -44.06 -23.71 32.78
CA THR A 15 -43.87 -23.12 31.45
C THR A 15 -45.21 -23.05 30.72
N LEU A 16 -45.61 -21.86 30.35
CA LEU A 16 -46.73 -21.59 29.46
C LEU A 16 -46.25 -21.40 28.02
N ASN A 17 -46.70 -22.25 27.11
CA ASN A 17 -46.45 -22.08 25.68
C ASN A 17 -47.76 -21.68 24.98
N VAL A 18 -47.76 -20.55 24.29
CA VAL A 18 -48.88 -20.06 23.47
C VAL A 18 -48.41 -20.01 22.02
N ASP A 19 -49.03 -20.75 21.15
CA ASP A 19 -48.82 -20.73 19.71
C ASP A 19 -50.07 -20.23 19.00
N ASP A 20 -50.04 -19.01 18.54
CA ASP A 20 -51.15 -18.37 17.83
C ASP A 20 -50.83 -18.28 16.33
N THR A 21 -51.29 -19.27 15.60
CA THR A 21 -51.21 -19.34 14.14
C THR A 21 -52.47 -18.80 13.43
N ALA A 22 -53.48 -18.41 14.19
CA ALA A 22 -54.77 -17.96 13.66
C ALA A 22 -54.86 -16.44 13.50
N THR A 23 -54.02 -15.66 14.20
CA THR A 23 -54.01 -14.21 14.08
C THR A 23 -53.45 -13.79 12.73
N ALA A 24 -54.23 -13.03 11.97
CA ALA A 24 -53.76 -12.54 10.68
C ALA A 24 -52.55 -11.60 10.86
N SER A 25 -51.61 -11.63 9.92
CA SER A 25 -50.51 -10.68 9.88
C SER A 25 -51.03 -9.25 10.00
N ALA A 26 -50.37 -8.42 10.81
CA ALA A 26 -50.79 -7.07 11.22
C ALA A 26 -51.99 -6.97 12.16
N ALA A 27 -52.63 -8.08 12.56
CA ALA A 27 -53.56 -8.05 13.67
C ALA A 27 -52.85 -8.19 15.01
N ALA A 28 -53.29 -7.47 16.02
CA ALA A 28 -52.66 -7.47 17.34
C ALA A 28 -52.99 -8.75 18.13
N PHE A 29 -51.98 -9.47 18.54
CA PHE A 29 -52.10 -10.51 19.55
C PHE A 29 -52.17 -9.84 20.94
N THR A 30 -53.16 -10.20 21.75
CA THR A 30 -53.30 -9.71 23.13
C THR A 30 -53.71 -10.87 24.03
N VAL A 31 -53.38 -10.80 25.30
CA VAL A 31 -53.82 -11.81 26.30
C VAL A 31 -55.17 -11.50 26.94
N GLY A 32 -55.79 -10.38 26.58
CA GLY A 32 -57.08 -9.97 27.14
C GLY A 32 -56.99 -9.71 28.65
N THR A 33 -58.00 -10.21 29.39
CA THR A 33 -58.08 -10.10 30.87
C THR A 33 -57.76 -11.44 31.53
N ALA A 34 -57.02 -12.32 30.87
CA ALA A 34 -56.62 -13.60 31.46
C ALA A 34 -55.69 -13.37 32.65
N THR A 35 -55.92 -14.11 33.74
CA THR A 35 -55.03 -14.13 34.91
C THR A 35 -54.02 -15.25 34.77
N ILE A 36 -52.73 -14.95 34.81
CA ILE A 36 -51.65 -15.93 34.75
C ILE A 36 -50.79 -15.75 36.00
N GLU A 37 -50.76 -16.79 36.81
CA GLU A 37 -50.10 -16.79 38.12
C GLU A 37 -49.15 -18.00 38.27
N ASN A 38 -48.06 -17.85 39.01
CA ASN A 38 -47.11 -18.93 39.33
C ASN A 38 -46.59 -19.68 38.08
N VAL A 39 -46.29 -18.94 37.00
CA VAL A 39 -45.71 -19.46 35.77
C VAL A 39 -44.43 -18.70 35.49
N GLU A 40 -43.26 -19.35 35.68
CA GLU A 40 -41.94 -18.71 35.60
C GLU A 40 -41.49 -18.45 34.16
N ASN A 41 -41.89 -19.35 33.23
CA ASN A 41 -41.48 -19.23 31.84
C ASN A 41 -42.71 -19.05 30.93
N VAL A 42 -42.73 -17.96 30.19
CA VAL A 42 -43.83 -17.67 29.24
C VAL A 42 -43.28 -17.58 27.83
N ASN A 43 -43.73 -18.43 26.94
CA ASN A 43 -43.31 -18.44 25.53
C ASN A 43 -44.54 -18.15 24.66
N ILE A 44 -44.52 -17.08 23.86
CA ILE A 44 -45.60 -16.70 22.96
C ILE A 44 -45.04 -16.61 21.55
N ALA A 45 -45.63 -17.38 20.63
CA ALA A 45 -45.35 -17.26 19.21
C ALA A 45 -46.65 -16.88 18.48
N THR A 46 -46.61 -15.89 17.60
CA THR A 46 -47.77 -15.44 16.82
C THR A 46 -47.41 -15.13 15.38
N THR A 47 -48.37 -15.24 14.49
CA THR A 47 -48.26 -14.72 13.10
C THR A 47 -48.70 -13.26 12.99
N GLY A 48 -49.30 -12.70 14.02
CA GLY A 48 -49.68 -11.30 14.13
C GLY A 48 -48.67 -10.42 14.88
N THR A 49 -49.02 -9.16 15.15
CA THR A 49 -48.20 -8.24 15.95
C THR A 49 -48.30 -8.54 17.44
N LEU A 50 -47.23 -8.30 18.17
CA LEU A 50 -47.20 -8.35 19.66
C LEU A 50 -47.73 -7.04 20.22
N GLY A 51 -49.04 -6.95 20.44
CA GLY A 51 -49.72 -5.70 20.76
C GLY A 51 -49.90 -4.78 19.53
N ALA A 52 -50.36 -3.56 19.75
CA ALA A 52 -50.55 -2.52 18.75
C ALA A 52 -50.14 -1.15 19.31
N ALA A 53 -49.94 -0.15 18.45
CA ALA A 53 -49.51 1.20 18.84
C ALA A 53 -50.39 1.84 19.94
N ALA A 54 -51.67 1.52 19.99
CA ALA A 54 -52.60 2.05 21.01
C ALA A 54 -52.90 1.06 22.15
N THR A 55 -52.48 -0.20 22.03
CA THR A 55 -52.80 -1.26 23.00
C THR A 55 -51.64 -2.24 23.11
N ALA A 56 -50.80 -2.06 24.11
CA ALA A 56 -49.65 -2.94 24.34
C ALA A 56 -50.12 -4.39 24.65
N LEU A 57 -49.28 -5.35 24.30
CA LEU A 57 -49.32 -6.69 24.88
C LEU A 57 -48.83 -6.54 26.34
N ASP A 58 -49.76 -6.35 27.27
CA ASP A 58 -49.43 -6.13 28.67
C ASP A 58 -49.34 -7.46 29.43
N LEU A 59 -48.15 -7.85 29.79
CA LEU A 59 -47.81 -9.03 30.56
C LEU A 59 -47.33 -8.67 31.98
N SER A 60 -47.42 -7.38 32.37
CA SER A 60 -46.92 -6.92 33.68
C SER A 60 -47.71 -7.43 34.86
N GLY A 61 -48.93 -7.93 34.62
CA GLY A 61 -49.78 -8.54 35.66
C GLY A 61 -49.53 -10.04 35.88
N MET A 62 -48.62 -10.67 35.16
CA MET A 62 -48.27 -12.07 35.37
C MET A 62 -47.43 -12.25 36.62
N THR A 63 -47.97 -12.89 37.65
CA THR A 63 -47.25 -13.13 38.88
C THR A 63 -46.39 -14.40 38.80
N GLY A 64 -45.14 -14.33 39.25
CA GLY A 64 -44.20 -15.45 39.21
C GLY A 64 -43.38 -15.53 37.92
N ALA A 65 -43.72 -14.81 36.85
CA ALA A 65 -42.95 -14.82 35.61
C ALA A 65 -41.52 -14.24 35.82
N THR A 66 -40.52 -15.04 35.44
CA THR A 66 -39.10 -14.63 35.47
C THR A 66 -38.52 -14.55 34.09
N LYS A 67 -39.08 -15.29 33.10
CA LYS A 67 -38.63 -15.28 31.70
C LYS A 67 -39.81 -15.18 30.76
N VAL A 68 -39.79 -14.25 29.83
CA VAL A 68 -40.78 -14.06 28.78
C VAL A 68 -40.09 -14.06 27.42
N ASN A 69 -40.47 -15.00 26.56
CA ASN A 69 -39.98 -15.12 25.19
C ASN A 69 -41.12 -14.88 24.20
N LEU A 70 -41.00 -13.84 23.41
CA LEU A 70 -42.01 -13.42 22.45
C LEU A 70 -41.46 -13.49 21.03
N LYS A 71 -42.20 -14.13 20.14
CA LYS A 71 -41.85 -14.23 18.73
C LYS A 71 -43.04 -13.86 17.85
N SER A 72 -42.85 -12.91 16.95
CA SER A 72 -43.79 -12.61 15.90
C SER A 72 -43.19 -12.97 14.53
N GLN A 73 -43.99 -13.61 13.69
CA GLN A 73 -43.70 -13.89 12.28
C GLN A 73 -44.40 -12.88 11.35
N ASP A 74 -44.84 -11.75 11.90
CA ASP A 74 -45.46 -10.69 11.10
C ASP A 74 -44.51 -10.24 9.97
N THR A 75 -45.06 -10.05 8.78
CA THR A 75 -44.36 -9.57 7.59
C THR A 75 -44.72 -8.13 7.22
N GLY A 76 -45.63 -7.51 7.98
CA GLY A 76 -46.03 -6.11 7.81
C GLY A 76 -45.14 -5.14 8.57
N ALA A 77 -45.17 -3.86 8.23
CA ALA A 77 -44.43 -2.81 8.93
C ALA A 77 -45.15 -2.28 10.20
N ALA A 78 -45.89 -3.12 10.89
CA ALA A 78 -46.66 -2.73 12.06
C ALA A 78 -45.78 -2.54 13.30
N ALA A 79 -46.26 -1.78 14.28
CA ALA A 79 -45.58 -1.59 15.56
C ALA A 79 -45.93 -2.72 16.53
N HIS A 80 -44.94 -3.27 17.21
CA HIS A 80 -45.08 -4.19 18.32
C HIS A 80 -44.90 -3.41 19.62
N ASN A 81 -45.91 -3.43 20.48
CA ASN A 81 -45.90 -2.76 21.79
C ASN A 81 -46.02 -3.80 22.90
N ILE A 82 -45.01 -3.86 23.76
CA ILE A 82 -44.86 -4.90 24.78
C ILE A 82 -44.62 -4.25 26.14
N LYS A 83 -45.32 -4.74 27.16
CA LYS A 83 -45.10 -4.33 28.54
C LYS A 83 -44.97 -5.58 29.42
N VAL A 84 -43.91 -5.63 30.22
CA VAL A 84 -43.61 -6.70 31.19
C VAL A 84 -43.32 -6.11 32.57
N ALA A 85 -43.35 -6.96 33.61
CA ALA A 85 -42.88 -6.55 34.94
C ALA A 85 -41.36 -6.31 34.95
N ASP A 86 -40.87 -5.48 35.89
CA ASP A 86 -39.49 -4.99 35.92
C ASP A 86 -38.46 -6.05 36.33
N ASP A 87 -38.89 -7.18 36.91
CA ASP A 87 -38.03 -8.28 37.33
C ASP A 87 -37.90 -9.42 36.29
N VAL A 88 -38.48 -9.25 35.10
CA VAL A 88 -38.57 -10.27 34.04
C VAL A 88 -37.38 -10.15 33.08
N ASP A 89 -36.80 -11.31 32.74
CA ASP A 89 -35.90 -11.43 31.59
C ASP A 89 -36.74 -11.55 30.29
N LEU A 90 -36.71 -10.55 29.43
CA LEU A 90 -37.50 -10.44 28.20
C LEU A 90 -36.68 -10.70 26.96
N THR A 91 -37.16 -11.64 26.12
CA THR A 91 -36.64 -11.81 24.76
C THR A 91 -37.73 -11.55 23.75
N VAL A 92 -37.50 -10.69 22.78
CA VAL A 92 -38.42 -10.36 21.69
C VAL A 92 -37.74 -10.57 20.34
N ALA A 93 -38.39 -11.29 19.44
CA ALA A 93 -37.98 -11.43 18.05
C ALA A 93 -39.16 -11.16 17.13
N VAL A 94 -39.07 -10.12 16.30
CA VAL A 94 -40.13 -9.78 15.34
C VAL A 94 -39.61 -9.86 13.91
N GLY A 95 -40.45 -10.31 12.98
CA GLY A 95 -40.10 -10.49 11.58
C GLY A 95 -40.04 -9.18 10.78
N ALA A 96 -40.89 -8.21 11.17
CA ALA A 96 -40.97 -6.90 10.53
C ALA A 96 -41.41 -5.82 11.53
N GLY A 97 -41.34 -4.55 11.13
CA GLY A 97 -41.87 -3.43 11.93
C GLY A 97 -40.93 -2.95 13.06
N THR A 98 -41.48 -2.11 13.92
CA THR A 98 -40.81 -1.55 15.11
C THR A 98 -41.12 -2.37 16.35
N ALA A 99 -40.27 -2.27 17.39
CA ALA A 99 -40.54 -2.92 18.66
C ALA A 99 -40.29 -1.95 19.83
N ASP A 100 -41.35 -1.62 20.56
CA ASP A 100 -41.35 -0.82 21.77
C ASP A 100 -41.56 -1.70 22.99
N THR A 101 -40.64 -1.71 23.92
CA THR A 101 -40.75 -2.52 25.13
C THR A 101 -40.64 -1.63 26.38
N VAL A 102 -41.52 -1.92 27.37
CA VAL A 102 -41.53 -1.24 28.67
C VAL A 102 -41.42 -2.27 29.79
N GLY A 103 -40.54 -2.03 30.76
CA GLY A 103 -40.20 -2.95 31.84
C GLY A 103 -39.13 -3.96 31.44
N GLY A 104 -38.94 -4.96 32.29
CA GLY A 104 -37.91 -5.98 32.16
C GLY A 104 -36.62 -5.65 32.88
N LYS A 105 -35.87 -6.70 33.19
CA LYS A 105 -34.56 -6.61 33.86
C LYS A 105 -33.42 -6.81 32.86
N VAL A 106 -33.38 -7.97 32.24
CA VAL A 106 -32.49 -8.24 31.09
C VAL A 106 -33.35 -8.30 29.84
N VAL A 107 -33.13 -7.42 28.89
CA VAL A 107 -33.97 -7.28 27.69
C VAL A 107 -33.18 -7.53 26.43
N SER A 108 -33.65 -8.43 25.58
CA SER A 108 -33.10 -8.68 24.25
C SER A 108 -34.16 -8.50 23.19
N VAL A 109 -33.96 -7.57 22.24
CA VAL A 109 -34.92 -7.29 21.17
C VAL A 109 -34.26 -7.41 19.82
N ALA A 110 -34.81 -8.25 18.94
CA ALA A 110 -34.42 -8.35 17.55
C ALA A 110 -35.57 -7.91 16.65
N ALA A 111 -35.41 -6.81 15.93
CA ALA A 111 -36.41 -6.25 15.02
C ALA A 111 -35.74 -5.50 13.86
N PRO A 112 -36.30 -5.54 12.63
CA PRO A 112 -35.74 -4.78 11.50
C PRO A 112 -36.10 -3.27 11.54
N GLY A 113 -37.11 -2.88 12.30
CA GLY A 113 -37.52 -1.49 12.50
C GLY A 113 -36.82 -0.81 13.69
N VAL A 114 -37.25 0.40 14.05
CA VAL A 114 -36.81 1.09 15.26
C VAL A 114 -37.15 0.28 16.51
N VAL A 115 -36.23 0.19 17.46
CA VAL A 115 -36.40 -0.47 18.74
C VAL A 115 -36.31 0.56 19.86
N THR A 116 -37.33 0.63 20.71
CA THR A 116 -37.35 1.38 21.95
C THR A 116 -37.39 0.44 23.14
N VAL A 117 -36.46 0.55 24.07
CA VAL A 117 -36.45 -0.20 25.32
C VAL A 117 -36.45 0.80 26.47
N ALA A 118 -37.48 0.79 27.30
CA ALA A 118 -37.64 1.65 28.46
C ALA A 118 -37.95 0.86 29.72
N GLY A 119 -37.36 1.19 30.86
CA GLY A 119 -37.64 0.58 32.14
C GLY A 119 -36.78 1.17 33.27
N ASP A 120 -37.29 1.05 34.51
CA ASP A 120 -36.58 1.59 35.69
C ASP A 120 -35.68 0.52 36.37
N ALA A 121 -35.90 -0.77 36.09
CA ALA A 121 -35.10 -1.86 36.62
C ALA A 121 -34.15 -2.52 35.57
N LEU A 122 -34.05 -1.96 34.36
CA LEU A 122 -33.15 -2.48 33.32
C LEU A 122 -31.72 -2.63 33.82
N THR A 123 -31.07 -3.77 33.60
CA THR A 123 -29.67 -4.00 33.90
C THR A 123 -28.82 -4.22 32.65
N ASN A 124 -29.32 -5.03 31.72
CA ASN A 124 -28.61 -5.35 30.47
C ASN A 124 -29.58 -5.34 29.30
N VAL A 125 -29.24 -4.64 28.23
CA VAL A 125 -30.09 -4.56 27.04
C VAL A 125 -29.31 -4.93 25.78
N THR A 126 -29.90 -5.75 24.93
CA THR A 126 -29.40 -6.08 23.61
C THR A 126 -30.43 -5.70 22.54
N VAL A 127 -30.01 -4.89 21.57
CA VAL A 127 -30.78 -4.52 20.38
C VAL A 127 -30.09 -5.07 19.15
N LYS A 128 -30.83 -5.83 18.34
CA LYS A 128 -30.24 -6.52 17.18
C LYS A 128 -31.03 -6.26 15.89
N GLY A 129 -30.25 -5.97 14.81
CA GLY A 129 -30.78 -5.84 13.45
C GLY A 129 -31.72 -4.65 13.24
N ALA A 130 -31.71 -3.69 14.16
CA ALA A 130 -32.70 -2.61 14.21
C ALA A 130 -32.35 -1.47 13.22
N ALA A 131 -33.39 -0.72 12.84
CA ALA A 131 -33.22 0.55 12.15
C ALA A 131 -32.51 1.59 13.06
N SER A 132 -31.98 2.64 12.48
CA SER A 132 -31.49 3.81 13.21
C SER A 132 -32.58 4.45 14.07
N ALA A 133 -32.18 5.35 14.99
CA ALA A 133 -33.04 5.96 16.01
C ALA A 133 -33.56 4.96 17.06
N SER A 134 -32.85 3.85 17.30
CA SER A 134 -33.16 2.93 18.38
C SER A 134 -32.67 3.47 19.72
N ASP A 135 -33.54 3.39 20.75
CA ASP A 135 -33.30 4.01 22.05
C ASP A 135 -33.39 2.99 23.19
N VAL A 136 -32.40 3.04 24.09
CA VAL A 136 -32.39 2.30 25.36
C VAL A 136 -32.39 3.32 26.50
N THR A 137 -33.44 3.35 27.30
CA THR A 137 -33.63 4.34 28.35
C THR A 137 -33.95 3.69 29.68
N ASN A 138 -33.03 3.80 30.63
CA ASN A 138 -33.29 3.52 32.05
C ASN A 138 -33.57 4.83 32.76
N THR A 139 -34.77 4.98 33.32
CA THR A 139 -35.21 6.20 34.01
C THR A 139 -35.90 5.88 35.31
N VAL A 140 -35.78 6.78 36.28
CA VAL A 140 -36.54 6.70 37.54
C VAL A 140 -38.02 6.98 37.26
N ALA A 141 -38.87 6.08 37.63
CA ALA A 141 -40.31 6.17 37.39
C ALA A 141 -40.90 7.51 37.81
N GLY A 142 -41.63 8.16 36.89
CA GLY A 142 -42.32 9.42 37.16
C GLY A 142 -41.44 10.68 37.18
N THR A 143 -40.13 10.60 37.08
CA THR A 143 -39.24 11.78 37.18
C THR A 143 -38.51 12.07 35.84
N GLY A 144 -38.37 11.08 34.97
CA GLY A 144 -37.56 11.20 33.75
C GLY A 144 -36.06 11.31 33.98
N ALA A 145 -35.60 11.27 35.25
CA ALA A 145 -34.19 11.25 35.60
C ALA A 145 -33.55 9.91 35.15
N ALA A 146 -32.22 9.89 34.89
CA ALA A 146 -31.53 8.67 34.58
C ALA A 146 -31.60 7.64 35.71
N GLY A 147 -31.93 6.39 35.40
CA GLY A 147 -31.98 5.29 36.36
C GLY A 147 -30.57 4.79 36.69
N LYS A 148 -30.48 4.03 37.79
CA LYS A 148 -29.19 3.59 38.35
C LYS A 148 -28.97 2.06 38.26
N THR A 149 -29.68 1.39 37.37
CA THR A 149 -29.64 -0.05 37.26
C THR A 149 -29.07 -0.56 35.94
N LEU A 150 -29.19 0.21 34.85
CA LEU A 150 -28.67 -0.16 33.54
C LEU A 150 -27.15 -0.12 33.52
N GLU A 151 -26.52 -1.29 33.42
CA GLU A 151 -25.07 -1.48 33.42
C GLU A 151 -24.50 -1.63 32.02
N SER A 152 -25.22 -2.31 31.11
CA SER A 152 -24.70 -2.57 29.77
C SER A 152 -25.75 -2.48 28.67
N VAL A 153 -25.31 -1.99 27.49
CA VAL A 153 -26.11 -2.03 26.25
C VAL A 153 -25.27 -2.62 25.11
N THR A 154 -25.88 -3.53 24.37
CA THR A 154 -25.32 -4.11 23.14
C THR A 154 -26.15 -3.68 21.94
N PHE A 155 -25.51 -3.08 20.95
CA PHE A 155 -26.06 -2.83 19.63
C PHE A 155 -25.41 -3.76 18.60
N ASP A 156 -26.17 -4.71 18.05
CA ASP A 156 -25.70 -5.70 17.08
C ASP A 156 -26.35 -5.42 15.71
N LYS A 157 -25.53 -4.96 14.77
CA LYS A 157 -25.95 -4.69 13.37
C LYS A 157 -27.12 -3.70 13.27
N ILE A 158 -26.94 -2.50 13.77
CA ILE A 158 -27.90 -1.40 13.66
C ILE A 158 -27.67 -0.67 12.33
N ALA A 159 -28.75 -0.22 11.69
CA ALA A 159 -28.69 0.53 10.44
C ALA A 159 -28.04 1.92 10.63
N THR A 160 -27.60 2.53 9.53
CA THR A 160 -27.00 3.87 9.52
C THR A 160 -27.86 4.90 10.25
N GLY A 161 -27.26 5.67 11.16
CA GLY A 161 -27.92 6.76 11.87
C GLY A 161 -27.45 6.91 13.31
N THR A 162 -28.38 7.14 14.24
CA THR A 162 -28.09 7.35 15.67
C THR A 162 -28.81 6.30 16.51
N ALA A 163 -28.16 5.80 17.56
CA ALA A 163 -28.78 5.05 18.63
C ALA A 163 -28.47 5.75 19.96
N THR A 164 -29.31 5.59 20.98
CA THR A 164 -29.09 6.20 22.29
C THR A 164 -29.07 5.17 23.40
N ALA A 165 -28.27 5.42 24.44
CA ALA A 165 -28.27 4.66 25.67
C ALA A 165 -28.20 5.61 26.88
N LYS A 166 -29.18 5.54 27.77
CA LYS A 166 -29.31 6.43 28.92
C LYS A 166 -29.42 5.64 30.23
N GLY A 167 -28.52 5.88 31.17
CA GLY A 167 -28.55 5.31 32.52
C GLY A 167 -27.33 5.70 33.34
N ASP A 168 -27.50 6.03 34.61
CA ASP A 168 -26.43 6.52 35.52
C ASP A 168 -25.51 5.39 36.03
N ALA A 169 -25.88 4.11 35.82
CA ALA A 169 -25.01 2.97 36.10
C ALA A 169 -24.33 2.42 34.83
N LEU A 170 -24.61 3.02 33.66
CA LEU A 170 -24.11 2.53 32.38
C LEU A 170 -22.57 2.62 32.32
N ASN A 171 -21.94 1.46 32.32
CA ASN A 171 -20.48 1.33 32.34
C ASN A 171 -19.94 0.47 31.17
N SER A 172 -20.84 -0.11 30.34
CA SER A 172 -20.44 -0.95 29.23
C SER A 172 -21.31 -0.72 27.99
N ILE A 173 -20.69 -0.47 26.85
CA ILE A 173 -21.33 -0.47 25.53
C ILE A 173 -20.64 -1.53 24.67
N THR A 174 -21.43 -2.31 23.96
CA THR A 174 -20.93 -3.26 22.96
C THR A 174 -21.50 -2.91 21.60
N LEU A 175 -20.60 -2.65 20.63
CA LEU A 175 -20.93 -2.50 19.21
C LEU A 175 -20.49 -3.75 18.46
N LYS A 176 -21.45 -4.46 17.85
CA LYS A 176 -21.18 -5.72 17.21
C LYS A 176 -21.66 -5.74 15.77
N ASN A 177 -20.84 -6.24 14.85
CA ASN A 177 -21.17 -6.41 13.42
C ASN A 177 -21.73 -5.14 12.76
N GLN A 178 -21.19 -3.97 13.13
CA GLN A 178 -21.61 -2.70 12.55
C GLN A 178 -20.94 -2.51 11.19
N ASP A 179 -21.68 -2.79 10.10
CA ASP A 179 -21.25 -2.66 8.72
C ASP A 179 -21.77 -1.35 8.06
N ALA A 180 -22.29 -0.43 8.87
CA ALA A 180 -22.81 0.87 8.47
C ALA A 180 -22.47 1.95 9.51
N ALA A 181 -22.46 3.21 9.12
CA ALA A 181 -22.23 4.34 10.01
C ALA A 181 -23.28 4.41 11.12
N LEU A 182 -22.85 4.41 12.37
CA LEU A 182 -23.71 4.50 13.54
C LEU A 182 -23.11 5.38 14.61
N VAL A 183 -23.81 6.42 15.03
CA VAL A 183 -23.45 7.22 16.21
C VAL A 183 -24.24 6.70 17.42
N THR A 184 -23.51 6.22 18.43
CA THR A 184 -24.12 5.76 19.69
C THR A 184 -23.94 6.85 20.76
N SER A 185 -24.98 7.62 21.01
CA SER A 185 -24.99 8.70 22.00
C SER A 185 -25.29 8.19 23.39
N LEU A 186 -24.43 8.53 24.36
CA LEU A 186 -24.53 8.08 25.74
C LEU A 186 -24.98 9.20 26.66
N THR A 187 -25.84 8.85 27.61
CA THR A 187 -26.21 9.75 28.73
C THR A 187 -25.93 9.04 30.05
N ASN A 188 -25.01 9.62 30.85
CA ASN A 188 -24.62 9.14 32.17
C ASN A 188 -24.08 10.29 32.99
N THR A 189 -24.61 10.48 34.19
CA THR A 189 -24.18 11.60 35.07
C THR A 189 -23.44 11.12 36.33
N ALA A 190 -23.32 9.83 36.56
CA ALA A 190 -22.81 9.27 37.81
C ALA A 190 -21.59 8.33 37.65
N THR A 191 -21.58 7.45 36.65
CA THR A 191 -20.50 6.50 36.43
C THR A 191 -19.31 7.15 35.75
N GLU A 192 -18.10 6.99 36.30
CA GLU A 192 -16.88 7.63 35.79
C GLU A 192 -16.04 6.72 34.87
N SER A 193 -16.40 5.43 34.71
CA SER A 193 -15.69 4.48 33.88
C SER A 193 -16.60 3.87 32.82
N LEU A 194 -16.11 3.80 31.59
CA LEU A 194 -16.79 3.17 30.48
C LEU A 194 -15.91 2.08 29.82
N THR A 195 -16.49 0.93 29.54
CA THR A 195 -15.90 -0.08 28.66
C THR A 195 -16.65 -0.09 27.34
N VAL A 196 -15.95 0.12 26.26
CA VAL A 196 -16.47 0.04 24.89
C VAL A 196 -15.94 -1.25 24.27
N ASN A 197 -16.79 -2.24 24.14
CA ASN A 197 -16.45 -3.50 23.44
C ASN A 197 -16.80 -3.36 21.96
N VAL A 198 -15.86 -3.67 21.08
CA VAL A 198 -16.06 -3.64 19.63
C VAL A 198 -15.72 -4.99 19.02
N GLU A 199 -16.68 -5.53 18.25
CA GLU A 199 -16.53 -6.79 17.53
C GLU A 199 -16.98 -6.59 16.08
N ASN A 200 -16.02 -6.46 15.14
CA ASN A 200 -16.29 -6.13 13.75
C ASN A 200 -17.13 -4.84 13.58
N ALA A 201 -16.87 -3.86 14.43
CA ALA A 201 -17.53 -2.56 14.39
C ALA A 201 -16.82 -1.63 13.40
N GLY A 202 -17.53 -1.11 12.39
CA GLY A 202 -16.93 -0.36 11.29
C GLY A 202 -16.15 -1.26 10.31
N TYR A 203 -16.60 -2.49 10.13
CA TYR A 203 -16.01 -3.43 9.18
C TYR A 203 -17.11 -4.18 8.41
N ASN A 204 -17.04 -4.10 7.09
CA ASN A 204 -17.92 -4.87 6.22
C ASN A 204 -17.27 -6.18 5.82
N ALA A 205 -17.73 -7.28 6.39
CA ALA A 205 -17.18 -8.62 6.17
C ALA A 205 -17.33 -9.12 4.71
N THR A 206 -18.27 -8.58 3.93
CA THR A 206 -18.50 -8.95 2.53
C THR A 206 -17.48 -8.29 1.62
N THR A 207 -17.26 -6.97 1.78
CA THR A 207 -16.31 -6.19 0.97
C THR A 207 -14.90 -6.20 1.56
N LYS A 208 -14.72 -6.70 2.80
CA LYS A 208 -13.47 -6.68 3.58
C LYS A 208 -12.91 -5.26 3.77
N ALA A 209 -13.78 -4.26 3.80
CA ALA A 209 -13.41 -2.86 3.93
C ALA A 209 -13.81 -2.28 5.28
N LEU A 210 -13.04 -1.30 5.77
CA LEU A 210 -13.40 -0.48 6.90
C LEU A 210 -14.54 0.47 6.51
N VAL A 211 -15.48 0.69 7.44
CA VAL A 211 -16.63 1.58 7.28
C VAL A 211 -16.50 2.73 8.27
N ALA A 212 -16.37 3.94 7.75
CA ALA A 212 -16.29 5.14 8.56
C ALA A 212 -17.65 5.48 9.21
N GLY A 213 -17.59 6.28 10.31
CA GLY A 213 -18.79 6.81 10.96
C GLY A 213 -19.40 5.90 12.01
N VAL A 214 -18.70 4.85 12.46
CA VAL A 214 -19.08 4.17 13.70
C VAL A 214 -18.47 4.94 14.87
N GLU A 215 -19.32 5.46 15.74
CA GLU A 215 -18.94 6.36 16.84
C GLU A 215 -19.63 5.97 18.15
N VAL A 216 -18.87 6.10 19.23
CA VAL A 216 -19.41 6.18 20.60
C VAL A 216 -19.25 7.63 21.07
N ASP A 217 -20.37 8.34 21.20
CA ASP A 217 -20.43 9.72 21.65
C ASP A 217 -20.85 9.80 23.12
N ALA A 218 -19.86 10.11 23.94
CA ALA A 218 -19.98 10.33 25.38
C ALA A 218 -19.71 11.79 25.77
N SER A 219 -19.95 12.75 24.84
CA SER A 219 -19.52 14.14 25.02
C SER A 219 -20.54 15.04 25.68
N THR A 220 -21.85 14.78 25.54
CA THR A 220 -22.89 15.77 25.82
C THR A 220 -23.42 15.77 27.27
N THR A 221 -23.53 14.61 27.87
CA THR A 221 -24.07 14.45 29.24
C THR A 221 -23.47 13.23 29.92
N ALA A 222 -22.30 12.82 29.53
CA ALA A 222 -21.61 11.67 30.08
C ALA A 222 -20.40 12.12 30.93
N ASN A 223 -20.25 11.54 32.12
CA ASN A 223 -19.20 11.91 33.08
C ASN A 223 -18.06 10.91 33.13
N TYR A 224 -17.75 10.26 32.01
CA TYR A 224 -16.69 9.24 32.00
C TYR A 224 -15.30 9.89 32.06
N LYS A 225 -14.55 9.58 33.11
CA LYS A 225 -13.16 10.00 33.31
C LYS A 225 -12.16 9.02 32.76
N THR A 226 -12.54 7.74 32.68
CA THR A 226 -11.73 6.68 32.07
C THR A 226 -12.55 5.90 31.05
N VAL A 227 -12.00 5.68 29.87
CA VAL A 227 -12.63 4.85 28.85
C VAL A 227 -11.67 3.75 28.41
N ALA A 228 -12.16 2.52 28.41
CA ALA A 228 -11.43 1.35 27.90
C ALA A 228 -12.10 0.83 26.62
N VAL A 229 -11.37 0.71 25.53
CA VAL A 229 -11.79 0.07 24.29
C VAL A 229 -11.26 -1.35 24.25
N ASN A 230 -12.14 -2.33 24.20
CA ASN A 230 -11.79 -3.75 24.08
C ASN A 230 -12.13 -4.24 22.66
N SER A 231 -11.14 -4.59 21.87
CA SER A 231 -11.25 -4.89 20.47
C SER A 231 -11.18 -6.38 20.17
N THR A 232 -12.14 -6.89 19.37
CA THR A 232 -12.15 -8.24 18.82
C THR A 232 -12.48 -8.18 17.32
N GLY A 233 -11.73 -8.92 16.48
CA GLY A 233 -11.89 -8.86 15.03
C GLY A 233 -11.25 -7.61 14.41
N VAL A 234 -11.88 -7.01 13.42
CA VAL A 234 -11.39 -5.81 12.72
C VAL A 234 -12.36 -4.66 12.96
N ASN A 235 -11.87 -3.54 13.47
CA ASN A 235 -12.72 -2.44 13.92
C ASN A 235 -12.24 -1.08 13.43
N GLN A 236 -13.19 -0.19 13.16
CA GLN A 236 -12.95 1.25 13.00
C GLN A 236 -13.93 2.00 13.88
N LEU A 237 -13.43 2.79 14.83
CA LEU A 237 -14.22 3.45 15.84
C LEU A 237 -13.78 4.90 16.02
N THR A 238 -14.74 5.83 16.08
CA THR A 238 -14.56 7.15 16.66
C THR A 238 -15.03 7.14 18.11
N LEU A 239 -14.20 7.57 19.03
CA LEU A 239 -14.55 7.74 20.43
C LEU A 239 -14.54 9.22 20.79
N THR A 240 -15.71 9.77 21.04
CA THR A 240 -15.91 11.14 21.52
C THR A 240 -16.19 11.10 23.02
N ALA A 241 -15.23 11.55 23.84
CA ALA A 241 -15.32 11.51 25.31
C ALA A 241 -14.61 12.75 25.91
N ALA A 242 -15.30 13.88 25.93
CA ALA A 242 -14.69 15.18 26.26
C ALA A 242 -14.08 15.25 27.66
N ASP A 243 -14.66 14.55 28.63
CA ASP A 243 -14.25 14.53 30.03
C ASP A 243 -13.23 13.45 30.40
N ALA A 244 -12.96 12.53 29.46
CA ALA A 244 -12.03 11.43 29.71
C ALA A 244 -10.61 11.96 29.85
N THR A 245 -9.96 11.65 30.96
CA THR A 245 -8.56 12.00 31.23
C THR A 245 -7.59 10.91 30.87
N ALA A 246 -8.07 9.66 30.76
CA ALA A 246 -7.31 8.50 30.34
C ALA A 246 -8.14 7.60 29.42
N VAL A 247 -7.50 7.10 28.35
CA VAL A 247 -8.08 6.12 27.44
C VAL A 247 -7.22 4.89 27.42
N LYS A 248 -7.84 3.70 27.42
CA LYS A 248 -7.15 2.40 27.31
C LYS A 248 -7.61 1.63 26.09
N ALA A 249 -6.73 0.82 25.53
CA ALA A 249 -7.08 -0.19 24.53
C ALA A 249 -6.65 -1.59 25.00
N THR A 250 -7.49 -2.59 24.74
CA THR A 250 -7.25 -4.00 25.10
C THR A 250 -7.79 -4.91 24.01
N GLY A 251 -7.47 -6.21 24.10
CA GLY A 251 -8.02 -7.22 23.20
C GLY A 251 -7.08 -7.59 22.06
N ALA A 252 -7.48 -8.63 21.32
CA ALA A 252 -6.68 -9.21 20.24
C ALA A 252 -7.14 -8.75 18.85
N GLY A 253 -8.18 -7.93 18.76
CA GLY A 253 -8.69 -7.39 17.50
C GLY A 253 -7.94 -6.15 17.07
N ASN A 254 -7.86 -5.96 15.76
CA ASN A 254 -7.31 -4.73 15.19
C ASN A 254 -8.30 -3.58 15.35
N VAL A 255 -7.81 -2.40 15.68
CA VAL A 255 -8.67 -1.21 15.78
C VAL A 255 -8.02 0.02 15.16
N THR A 256 -8.77 0.65 14.24
CA THR A 256 -8.50 2.02 13.83
C THR A 256 -9.32 2.93 14.73
N LEU A 257 -8.66 3.60 15.67
CA LEU A 257 -9.30 4.38 16.72
C LEU A 257 -9.04 5.87 16.51
N THR A 258 -10.11 6.63 16.28
CA THR A 258 -10.07 8.10 16.26
C THR A 258 -10.53 8.64 17.61
N LEU A 259 -9.67 9.41 18.29
CA LEU A 259 -9.96 9.93 19.62
C LEU A 259 -10.31 11.42 19.58
N ALA A 260 -11.54 11.75 19.98
CA ALA A 260 -11.99 13.10 20.27
C ALA A 260 -12.15 13.27 21.79
N ALA A 261 -11.04 13.10 22.54
CA ALA A 261 -10.97 13.15 24.00
C ALA A 261 -10.08 14.31 24.42
N ALA A 262 -10.63 15.51 24.45
CA ALA A 262 -9.87 16.76 24.62
C ALA A 262 -9.15 16.86 25.98
N ALA A 263 -9.69 16.27 27.05
CA ALA A 263 -9.10 16.25 28.39
C ALA A 263 -8.10 15.12 28.61
N ALA A 264 -7.97 14.16 27.67
CA ALA A 264 -7.11 13.00 27.84
C ALA A 264 -5.63 13.39 27.79
N THR A 265 -4.88 12.93 28.78
CA THR A 265 -3.43 13.11 28.89
C THR A 265 -2.65 11.83 28.61
N SER A 266 -3.32 10.67 28.65
CA SER A 266 -2.70 9.37 28.43
C SER A 266 -3.56 8.44 27.59
N PHE A 267 -2.87 7.59 26.83
CA PHE A 267 -3.39 6.41 26.15
C PHE A 267 -2.57 5.19 26.55
N ASP A 268 -3.22 4.13 27.05
CA ASP A 268 -2.59 2.90 27.50
C ASP A 268 -3.16 1.71 26.72
N GLY A 269 -2.43 1.26 25.69
CA GLY A 269 -2.70 0.09 24.85
C GLY A 269 -1.85 -1.13 25.19
N THR A 270 -1.06 -1.10 26.27
CA THR A 270 -0.08 -2.16 26.59
C THR A 270 -0.67 -3.57 26.74
N ALA A 271 -1.96 -3.67 27.00
CA ALA A 271 -2.69 -4.95 27.09
C ALA A 271 -3.33 -5.39 25.77
N ALA A 272 -3.22 -4.59 24.70
CA ALA A 272 -3.69 -4.98 23.38
C ALA A 272 -2.65 -5.88 22.69
N THR A 273 -3.13 -6.90 21.99
CA THR A 273 -2.29 -7.76 21.15
C THR A 273 -2.65 -7.66 19.66
N GLY A 274 -3.72 -6.94 19.32
CA GLY A 274 -4.07 -6.58 17.97
C GLY A 274 -3.50 -5.22 17.59
N ASN A 275 -3.47 -4.92 16.29
CA ASN A 275 -2.93 -3.66 15.77
C ASN A 275 -3.79 -2.45 16.17
N ILE A 276 -3.15 -1.39 16.62
CA ILE A 276 -3.78 -0.12 16.96
C ILE A 276 -3.33 0.94 15.95
N ALA A 277 -4.27 1.46 15.15
CA ALA A 277 -4.05 2.69 14.38
C ALA A 277 -4.72 3.85 15.13
N LEU A 278 -3.91 4.67 15.85
CA LEU A 278 -4.42 5.74 16.68
C LEU A 278 -4.42 7.07 15.92
N ASN A 279 -5.61 7.64 15.70
CA ASN A 279 -5.82 8.85 14.94
C ASN A 279 -6.48 9.95 15.78
N GLY A 280 -6.24 11.21 15.42
CA GLY A 280 -7.04 12.35 15.88
C GLY A 280 -6.98 12.66 17.37
N PHE A 281 -5.96 12.26 18.11
CA PHE A 281 -5.83 12.54 19.53
C PHE A 281 -5.33 13.96 19.83
N ALA A 282 -5.66 14.47 21.01
CA ALA A 282 -5.36 15.84 21.40
C ALA A 282 -3.87 16.09 21.67
N ALA A 283 -3.40 17.31 21.41
CA ALA A 283 -2.03 17.72 21.71
C ALA A 283 -1.65 17.62 23.21
N GLY A 284 -2.61 17.59 24.11
CA GLY A 284 -2.40 17.38 25.55
C GLY A 284 -2.14 15.93 25.96
N MET A 285 -2.36 14.97 25.08
CA MET A 285 -2.07 13.55 25.32
C MET A 285 -0.58 13.29 25.13
N THR A 286 0.18 13.33 26.20
CA THR A 286 1.65 13.29 26.19
C THR A 286 2.24 11.96 26.67
N ASP A 287 1.41 11.00 27.12
CA ASP A 287 1.82 9.63 27.47
C ASP A 287 1.02 8.64 26.62
N ILE A 288 1.67 8.06 25.61
CA ILE A 288 1.03 7.13 24.66
C ILE A 288 1.84 5.83 24.68
N LYS A 289 1.15 4.74 25.05
CA LYS A 289 1.71 3.40 25.00
C LYS A 289 0.81 2.48 24.20
N THR A 290 1.40 1.71 23.30
CA THR A 290 0.70 0.66 22.58
C THR A 290 1.18 -0.73 23.02
N GLY A 291 0.80 -1.80 22.32
CA GLY A 291 0.93 -3.13 22.84
C GLY A 291 1.86 -4.07 22.06
N ALA A 292 1.31 -5.18 21.55
CA ALA A 292 2.10 -6.17 20.84
C ALA A 292 1.70 -6.31 19.36
N GLY A 293 0.88 -5.44 18.84
CA GLY A 293 0.46 -5.44 17.45
C GLY A 293 1.36 -4.56 16.58
N LYS A 294 1.10 -4.52 15.28
CA LYS A 294 1.66 -3.49 14.41
C LYS A 294 0.90 -2.19 14.63
N ASP A 295 1.47 -1.29 15.42
CA ASP A 295 0.81 -0.09 15.87
C ASP A 295 1.25 1.16 15.08
N THR A 296 0.33 2.11 14.91
CA THR A 296 0.65 3.31 14.14
C THR A 296 -0.01 4.54 14.73
N PHE A 297 0.73 5.67 14.79
CA PHE A 297 0.15 6.97 15.09
C PHE A 297 1.01 8.14 14.57
N THR A 298 0.38 9.32 14.47
CA THR A 298 1.06 10.55 14.05
C THR A 298 1.13 11.51 15.24
N THR A 299 2.33 11.99 15.58
CA THR A 299 2.50 12.89 16.71
C THR A 299 1.98 14.30 16.40
N VAL A 300 1.23 14.87 17.33
CA VAL A 300 0.76 16.27 17.30
C VAL A 300 1.20 17.04 18.55
N GLN A 301 1.99 16.40 19.43
CA GLN A 301 2.46 16.96 20.70
C GLN A 301 3.67 17.86 20.50
N THR A 302 3.64 19.03 21.10
CA THR A 302 4.76 19.97 21.15
C THR A 302 5.35 20.12 22.56
N ALA A 303 4.76 19.44 23.56
CA ALA A 303 5.26 19.34 24.93
C ALA A 303 6.11 18.08 25.10
N LYS A 304 6.87 18.03 26.21
CA LYS A 304 7.57 16.81 26.62
C LYS A 304 6.60 15.63 26.70
N SER A 305 6.91 14.56 26.00
CA SER A 305 6.03 13.40 25.84
C SER A 305 6.78 12.08 26.04
N THR A 306 6.02 11.02 26.31
CA THR A 306 6.51 9.65 26.35
C THR A 306 5.70 8.82 25.35
N PHE A 307 6.41 8.17 24.43
CA PHE A 307 5.85 7.24 23.45
C PHE A 307 6.54 5.89 23.62
N ASP A 308 5.76 4.82 23.77
CA ASP A 308 6.25 3.45 23.91
C ASP A 308 5.36 2.54 23.08
N THR A 309 5.89 1.97 21.98
CA THR A 309 5.05 1.19 21.05
C THR A 309 5.02 -0.30 21.36
N GLY A 310 5.96 -0.78 22.15
CA GLY A 310 5.90 -2.13 22.71
C GLY A 310 6.57 -3.20 21.86
N ALA A 311 5.79 -4.10 21.27
CA ALA A 311 6.33 -5.15 20.41
C ALA A 311 5.47 -5.25 19.14
N GLY A 312 6.11 -5.47 18.00
CA GLY A 312 5.47 -5.50 16.69
C GLY A 312 6.24 -4.59 15.74
N ASN A 313 5.84 -4.51 14.50
CA ASN A 313 6.48 -3.61 13.54
C ASN A 313 5.74 -2.27 13.51
N ASP A 314 6.12 -1.36 14.39
CA ASP A 314 5.39 -0.15 14.72
C ASP A 314 5.81 1.05 13.86
N ALA A 315 4.97 2.08 13.80
CA ALA A 315 5.33 3.29 13.10
C ALA A 315 4.81 4.55 13.79
N ILE A 316 5.73 5.43 14.17
CA ILE A 316 5.41 6.78 14.64
C ILE A 316 5.76 7.77 13.54
N THR A 317 4.79 8.61 13.14
CA THR A 317 5.05 9.71 12.22
C THR A 317 5.20 11.01 12.99
N ALA A 318 6.37 11.63 12.95
CA ALA A 318 6.61 12.95 13.54
C ALA A 318 6.05 14.03 12.60
N ALA A 319 4.89 14.61 12.95
CA ALA A 319 4.24 15.70 12.22
C ALA A 319 4.26 17.02 13.00
N SER A 320 4.87 17.03 14.20
CA SER A 320 5.08 18.21 15.05
C SER A 320 6.48 18.17 15.66
N ALA A 321 6.92 19.30 16.23
CA ALA A 321 8.19 19.38 16.93
C ALA A 321 8.13 18.59 18.25
N LEU A 322 8.91 17.52 18.37
CA LEU A 322 9.09 16.79 19.63
C LEU A 322 10.02 17.59 20.55
N ALA A 323 9.50 17.98 21.70
CA ALA A 323 10.20 18.87 22.66
C ALA A 323 11.39 18.19 23.35
N ALA A 324 12.31 18.98 23.87
CA ALA A 324 13.40 18.48 24.71
C ALA A 324 12.86 17.70 25.92
N GLY A 325 13.45 16.55 26.19
CA GLY A 325 13.02 15.63 27.23
C GLY A 325 11.94 14.64 26.80
N THR A 326 11.51 14.64 25.53
CA THR A 326 10.64 13.59 25.00
C THR A 326 11.39 12.26 24.93
N THR A 327 10.70 11.19 25.31
CA THR A 327 11.19 9.81 25.20
C THR A 327 10.34 9.08 24.17
N VAL A 328 10.98 8.48 23.20
CA VAL A 328 10.38 7.53 22.25
C VAL A 328 11.10 6.21 22.42
N ASN A 329 10.38 5.15 22.70
CA ASN A 329 10.84 3.77 22.68
C ASN A 329 9.98 3.00 21.69
N LEU A 330 10.59 2.54 20.59
CA LEU A 330 9.83 1.80 19.57
C LEU A 330 9.68 0.31 19.90
N GLY A 331 10.65 -0.24 20.66
CA GLY A 331 10.48 -1.53 21.33
C GLY A 331 11.09 -2.72 20.62
N ALA A 332 10.31 -3.73 20.26
CA ALA A 332 10.82 -4.94 19.62
C ALA A 332 10.06 -5.20 18.31
N GLY A 333 10.77 -5.25 17.22
CA GLY A 333 10.23 -5.41 15.86
C GLY A 333 11.02 -4.59 14.87
N ASP A 334 10.60 -4.57 13.61
CA ASP A 334 11.19 -3.68 12.61
C ASP A 334 10.36 -2.39 12.58
N ASP A 335 10.80 -1.42 13.38
CA ASP A 335 10.02 -0.23 13.70
C ASP A 335 10.39 0.97 12.83
N LYS A 336 9.53 2.01 12.84
CA LYS A 336 9.75 3.19 12.01
C LYS A 336 9.46 4.49 12.75
N LEU A 337 10.45 5.39 12.79
CA LEU A 337 10.22 6.79 13.09
C LEU A 337 10.23 7.60 11.79
N LEU A 338 9.04 7.96 11.32
CA LEU A 338 8.79 8.62 10.05
C LEU A 338 8.71 10.14 10.20
N PHE A 339 8.86 10.84 9.09
CA PHE A 339 8.76 12.29 8.99
C PHE A 339 7.48 12.69 8.23
N ALA A 340 6.82 13.75 8.73
CA ALA A 340 5.85 14.52 7.96
C ALA A 340 6.17 16.03 8.12
N THR A 341 5.66 16.87 7.23
CA THR A 341 5.89 18.31 7.26
C THR A 341 5.53 18.91 8.62
N GLY A 342 6.48 19.59 9.26
CA GLY A 342 6.36 20.13 10.61
C GLY A 342 7.03 19.28 11.69
N GLY A 343 7.43 18.04 11.37
CA GLY A 343 8.18 17.16 12.25
C GLY A 343 9.58 17.69 12.53
N SER A 344 10.03 17.56 13.76
CA SER A 344 11.41 17.81 14.18
C SER A 344 11.66 17.19 15.55
N VAL A 345 12.92 17.01 15.92
CA VAL A 345 13.31 16.49 17.24
C VAL A 345 14.25 17.49 17.91
N ALA A 346 13.88 17.98 19.09
CA ALA A 346 14.69 18.88 19.86
C ALA A 346 15.89 18.16 20.48
N ASN A 347 17.02 18.86 20.57
CA ASN A 347 18.20 18.37 21.27
C ASN A 347 17.94 18.21 22.79
N SER A 348 18.72 17.34 23.43
CA SER A 348 18.77 17.27 24.89
C SER A 348 19.28 18.58 25.50
N THR A 349 18.70 18.96 26.64
CA THR A 349 19.16 20.10 27.42
C THR A 349 19.74 19.64 28.76
N ALA A 350 20.37 20.52 29.51
CA ALA A 350 20.92 20.20 30.83
C ALA A 350 19.88 19.69 31.83
N THR A 351 18.61 20.02 31.61
CA THR A 351 17.48 19.67 32.51
C THR A 351 16.48 18.69 31.89
N ALA A 352 16.62 18.38 30.58
CA ALA A 352 15.68 17.53 29.85
C ALA A 352 16.43 16.72 28.78
N THR A 353 16.64 15.43 29.05
CA THR A 353 17.27 14.50 28.13
C THR A 353 16.24 13.94 27.15
N THR A 354 16.40 14.19 25.87
CA THR A 354 15.63 13.56 24.79
C THR A 354 16.26 12.20 24.47
N VAL A 355 15.43 11.17 24.35
CA VAL A 355 15.85 9.81 23.98
C VAL A 355 14.91 9.30 22.90
N ILE A 356 15.46 8.86 21.79
CA ILE A 356 14.73 8.26 20.69
C ILE A 356 15.42 6.91 20.41
N ASP A 357 14.78 5.84 20.81
CA ASP A 357 15.32 4.48 20.79
C ASP A 357 14.53 3.63 19.78
N GLY A 358 15.21 3.06 18.78
CA GLY A 358 14.64 2.10 17.83
C GLY A 358 14.26 0.80 18.53
N GLY A 359 15.17 0.25 19.36
CA GLY A 359 14.93 -0.94 20.14
C GLY A 359 15.60 -2.19 19.60
N GLU A 360 14.88 -3.33 19.61
CA GLU A 360 15.34 -4.61 19.06
C GLU A 360 14.75 -4.82 17.65
N GLY A 361 15.58 -5.00 16.65
CA GLY A 361 15.13 -5.30 15.29
C GLY A 361 15.93 -4.58 14.21
N SER A 362 15.28 -4.26 13.12
CA SER A 362 15.84 -3.46 12.05
C SER A 362 15.01 -2.19 11.87
N ASP A 363 15.42 -1.15 12.61
CA ASP A 363 14.61 0.03 12.81
C ASP A 363 14.94 1.14 11.81
N THR A 364 13.90 1.84 11.35
CA THR A 364 13.99 2.87 10.32
C THR A 364 13.83 4.26 10.92
N LEU A 365 14.82 5.14 10.64
CA LEU A 365 14.79 6.55 11.03
C LEU A 365 14.72 7.46 9.80
N ALA A 366 13.75 8.37 9.77
CA ALA A 366 13.70 9.42 8.77
C ALA A 366 14.82 10.45 8.99
N LEU A 367 15.73 10.57 8.03
CA LEU A 367 16.92 11.43 8.12
C LEU A 367 16.61 12.92 8.16
N GLU A 368 15.41 13.33 7.73
CA GLU A 368 15.00 14.74 7.87
C GLU A 368 14.90 15.17 9.35
N LEU A 369 14.63 14.25 10.26
CA LEU A 369 14.61 14.50 11.71
C LEU A 369 16.00 14.70 12.32
N VAL A 370 17.07 14.25 11.66
CA VAL A 370 18.45 14.23 12.16
C VAL A 370 19.20 15.49 11.76
N GLY A 371 19.90 16.09 12.70
CA GLY A 371 20.83 17.18 12.47
C GLY A 371 22.04 17.09 13.39
N ALA A 372 23.08 17.87 13.14
CA ALA A 372 24.31 17.84 13.95
C ALA A 372 24.06 18.14 15.43
N ALA A 373 23.01 18.93 15.75
CA ALA A 373 22.68 19.31 17.12
C ALA A 373 21.94 18.20 17.90
N ASN A 374 21.20 17.30 17.23
CA ASN A 374 20.36 16.31 17.90
C ASN A 374 20.74 14.86 17.58
N VAL A 375 21.77 14.63 16.78
CA VAL A 375 22.16 13.26 16.34
C VAL A 375 22.37 12.29 17.51
N GLY A 376 22.87 12.78 18.63
CA GLY A 376 23.13 11.94 19.81
C GLY A 376 21.90 11.47 20.58
N VAL A 377 20.70 11.92 20.21
CA VAL A 377 19.46 11.47 20.87
C VAL A 377 18.87 10.20 20.23
N PHE A 378 19.34 9.83 19.02
CA PHE A 378 18.88 8.65 18.28
C PHE A 378 19.81 7.48 18.56
N THR A 379 19.23 6.35 18.96
CA THR A 379 19.95 5.12 19.31
C THR A 379 19.26 3.91 18.71
N ASN A 380 20.02 2.86 18.38
CA ASN A 380 19.52 1.56 17.92
C ASN A 380 18.66 1.67 16.66
N PHE A 381 19.16 2.38 15.63
CA PHE A 381 18.57 2.39 14.30
C PHE A 381 19.56 1.81 13.29
N GLU A 382 19.05 1.03 12.33
CA GLU A 382 19.83 0.32 11.31
C GLU A 382 19.56 0.82 9.91
N VAL A 383 18.34 1.26 9.62
CA VAL A 383 17.86 1.71 8.31
C VAL A 383 17.53 3.19 8.36
N PHE A 384 17.96 3.93 7.33
CA PHE A 384 17.81 5.37 7.31
C PHE A 384 17.06 5.82 6.06
N ASP A 385 15.96 6.56 6.27
CA ASP A 385 15.05 6.99 5.20
C ASP A 385 15.31 8.44 4.82
N VAL A 386 15.53 8.68 3.53
CA VAL A 386 15.76 10.03 2.97
C VAL A 386 14.47 10.82 2.74
N VAL A 387 13.30 10.26 3.06
CA VAL A 387 12.00 10.93 2.86
C VAL A 387 11.98 12.33 3.47
N GLY A 388 11.49 13.29 2.72
CA GLY A 388 11.37 14.70 3.16
C GLY A 388 12.67 15.49 3.17
N MET A 389 13.84 14.89 2.96
CA MET A 389 15.11 15.64 2.87
C MET A 389 15.03 16.73 1.79
N SER A 390 15.46 17.94 2.12
CA SER A 390 15.40 19.10 1.24
C SER A 390 16.75 19.81 1.20
N ASN A 391 17.50 19.61 0.11
CA ASN A 391 18.84 20.20 -0.08
C ASN A 391 19.77 19.99 1.13
N LYS A 392 19.70 18.81 1.72
CA LYS A 392 20.38 18.47 2.97
C LYS A 392 21.55 17.55 2.71
N THR A 393 22.69 17.88 3.32
CA THR A 393 23.87 17.01 3.36
C THR A 393 24.03 16.43 4.76
N LEU A 394 24.16 15.11 4.85
CA LEU A 394 24.38 14.41 6.11
C LEU A 394 25.58 13.48 6.00
N ASP A 395 26.43 13.57 6.99
CA ASP A 395 27.57 12.65 7.17
C ASP A 395 27.10 11.47 8.03
N LEU A 396 27.09 10.26 7.46
CA LEU A 396 26.59 9.07 8.18
C LEU A 396 27.51 8.63 9.33
N ASP A 397 28.77 9.05 9.35
CA ASP A 397 29.67 8.77 10.48
C ASP A 397 29.18 9.39 11.80
N ILE A 398 28.37 10.47 11.73
CA ILE A 398 27.81 11.09 12.95
C ILE A 398 26.78 10.18 13.63
N LEU A 399 26.10 9.30 12.86
CA LEU A 399 25.13 8.34 13.39
C LEU A 399 25.81 7.09 13.98
N ALA A 400 26.99 6.73 13.51
CA ALA A 400 27.67 5.48 13.83
C ALA A 400 28.08 5.33 15.31
N ALA A 401 27.98 6.41 16.11
CA ALA A 401 28.29 6.35 17.54
C ALA A 401 27.24 5.56 18.33
N ASN A 402 25.99 5.61 17.93
CA ASN A 402 24.86 5.02 18.66
C ASN A 402 23.96 4.16 17.77
N ASN A 403 24.29 3.99 16.49
CA ASN A 403 23.48 3.30 15.51
C ASN A 403 24.35 2.43 14.60
N THR A 404 23.77 1.43 13.95
CA THR A 404 24.45 0.57 13.00
C THR A 404 23.85 0.76 11.61
N VAL A 405 24.51 1.53 10.72
CA VAL A 405 23.97 1.78 9.37
C VAL A 405 24.09 0.53 8.51
N THR A 406 23.00 -0.19 8.28
CA THR A 406 22.94 -1.39 7.43
C THR A 406 22.22 -1.14 6.10
N GLY A 407 21.30 -0.16 6.04
CA GLY A 407 20.53 0.14 4.86
C GLY A 407 20.14 1.61 4.75
N LEU A 408 19.95 2.05 3.50
CA LEU A 408 19.40 3.35 3.16
C LEU A 408 18.14 3.13 2.33
N VAL A 409 17.06 3.84 2.64
CA VAL A 409 15.80 3.71 1.91
C VAL A 409 15.26 5.07 1.47
N GLY A 410 14.40 5.04 0.47
CA GLY A 410 13.57 6.17 0.05
C GLY A 410 12.12 5.74 0.02
N SER A 411 11.33 6.10 1.03
CA SER A 411 9.92 5.73 1.13
C SER A 411 8.97 6.73 0.50
N GLY A 412 9.46 7.88 0.05
CA GLY A 412 8.65 8.95 -0.54
C GLY A 412 9.50 10.07 -1.13
N VAL A 413 8.81 11.08 -1.66
CA VAL A 413 9.42 12.21 -2.36
C VAL A 413 10.38 12.98 -1.46
N THR A 414 11.59 13.27 -1.98
CA THR A 414 12.46 14.32 -1.44
C THR A 414 12.02 15.67 -2.02
N THR A 415 12.12 16.75 -1.26
CA THR A 415 11.74 18.09 -1.74
C THR A 415 12.92 18.86 -2.36
N GLY A 416 14.04 18.16 -2.59
CA GLY A 416 15.28 18.67 -3.16
C GLY A 416 16.37 17.59 -3.11
N ALA A 417 17.60 17.95 -3.42
CA ALA A 417 18.72 17.02 -3.39
C ALA A 417 19.02 16.53 -1.96
N ALA A 418 19.15 15.22 -1.79
CA ALA A 418 19.62 14.59 -0.57
C ALA A 418 21.08 14.11 -0.79
N THR A 419 22.02 14.54 0.04
CA THR A 419 23.41 14.13 -0.06
C THR A 419 23.83 13.37 1.19
N LEU A 420 24.23 12.11 1.03
CA LEU A 420 24.75 11.26 2.10
C LEU A 420 26.23 10.98 1.86
N THR A 421 27.05 11.34 2.83
CA THR A 421 28.50 11.10 2.79
C THR A 421 28.90 10.02 3.79
N ASN A 422 30.07 9.42 3.59
CA ASN A 422 30.60 8.35 4.42
C ASN A 422 29.68 7.11 4.49
N VAL A 423 29.00 6.81 3.38
CA VAL A 423 28.21 5.57 3.25
C VAL A 423 29.13 4.37 3.45
N GLY A 424 28.80 3.48 4.39
CA GLY A 424 29.60 2.30 4.71
C GLY A 424 29.72 1.30 3.55
N ALA A 425 30.75 0.49 3.59
CA ALA A 425 30.92 -0.58 2.60
C ALA A 425 29.76 -1.59 2.70
N GLY A 426 29.17 -1.94 1.56
CA GLY A 426 28.03 -2.87 1.49
C GLY A 426 26.67 -2.27 1.83
N VAL A 427 26.61 -1.02 2.23
CA VAL A 427 25.33 -0.31 2.43
C VAL A 427 24.78 0.09 1.06
N GLY A 428 23.64 -0.48 0.70
CA GLY A 428 22.90 -0.16 -0.52
C GLY A 428 21.81 0.89 -0.27
N PHE A 429 21.21 1.35 -1.38
CA PHE A 429 20.05 2.23 -1.36
C PHE A 429 18.84 1.52 -1.98
N THR A 430 17.69 1.50 -1.29
CA THR A 430 16.45 0.90 -1.79
C THR A 430 15.33 1.93 -1.85
N ALA A 431 14.81 2.19 -3.04
CA ALA A 431 13.57 2.96 -3.20
C ALA A 431 12.38 2.02 -2.96
N VAL A 432 11.67 2.22 -1.85
CA VAL A 432 10.46 1.47 -1.48
C VAL A 432 9.18 2.25 -1.79
N GLY A 433 9.30 3.45 -2.32
CA GLY A 433 8.22 4.31 -2.76
C GLY A 433 8.68 5.24 -3.89
N ASN A 434 7.73 5.97 -4.49
CA ASN A 434 8.06 6.96 -5.51
C ASN A 434 8.83 8.14 -4.88
N MET A 435 10.07 8.36 -5.29
CA MET A 435 10.92 9.43 -4.81
C MET A 435 10.82 10.71 -5.63
N ILE A 436 10.07 10.70 -6.73
CA ILE A 436 9.92 11.80 -7.67
C ILE A 436 8.49 12.33 -7.59
N ALA A 437 8.33 13.67 -7.50
CA ALA A 437 7.03 14.29 -7.37
C ALA A 437 6.13 14.05 -8.60
N ALA A 438 4.86 13.79 -8.35
CA ALA A 438 3.86 13.59 -9.40
C ALA A 438 3.77 14.83 -10.31
N GLY A 439 3.86 14.63 -11.62
CA GLY A 439 3.73 15.67 -12.63
C GLY A 439 5.04 16.11 -13.29
N THR A 440 6.18 15.57 -12.89
CA THR A 440 7.49 16.00 -13.42
C THR A 440 7.93 15.24 -14.66
N THR A 441 7.37 14.08 -14.99
CA THR A 441 7.61 13.46 -16.32
C THR A 441 6.72 12.26 -16.61
N THR A 442 6.22 12.19 -17.82
CA THR A 442 5.85 10.92 -18.45
C THR A 442 7.15 10.15 -18.75
N VAL A 443 7.46 9.15 -17.91
CA VAL A 443 8.59 8.23 -18.14
C VAL A 443 8.21 7.27 -19.29
N LYS A 444 8.01 7.80 -20.49
CA LYS A 444 7.73 6.98 -21.70
C LYS A 444 8.87 6.98 -22.70
N THR A 445 9.80 7.88 -22.56
CA THR A 445 10.97 7.99 -23.44
C THR A 445 12.12 8.50 -22.58
N ALA A 446 13.28 7.92 -22.69
CA ALA A 446 14.53 8.17 -21.94
C ALA A 446 14.44 9.30 -20.89
N PRO A 447 14.51 9.03 -19.60
CA PRO A 447 14.31 10.04 -18.59
C PRO A 447 15.35 11.13 -18.76
N ALA A 448 14.89 12.35 -19.08
CA ALA A 448 15.75 13.52 -18.95
C ALA A 448 16.25 13.58 -17.50
N ALA A 449 17.53 13.90 -17.30
CA ALA A 449 18.14 14.01 -15.99
C ALA A 449 17.22 14.78 -15.03
N ILE A 450 16.73 14.13 -13.97
CA ILE A 450 15.85 14.77 -12.98
C ILE A 450 16.77 15.58 -12.08
N ALA A 451 16.83 16.87 -12.32
CA ALA A 451 17.83 17.76 -11.73
C ALA A 451 17.55 18.15 -10.27
N THR A 452 16.36 17.88 -9.71
CA THR A 452 15.95 18.47 -8.44
C THR A 452 15.74 17.48 -7.28
N GLU A 453 15.51 16.20 -7.56
CA GLU A 453 15.17 15.18 -6.56
C GLU A 453 16.18 14.03 -6.59
N VAL A 454 17.48 14.37 -6.47
CA VAL A 454 18.59 13.44 -6.61
C VAL A 454 19.10 13.02 -5.24
N VAL A 455 19.31 11.72 -5.04
CA VAL A 455 20.04 11.19 -3.89
C VAL A 455 21.49 10.97 -4.25
N THR A 456 22.40 11.76 -3.68
CA THR A 456 23.84 11.58 -3.85
C THR A 456 24.40 10.73 -2.72
N LEU A 457 25.01 9.60 -3.07
CA LEU A 457 25.58 8.62 -2.16
C LEU A 457 27.11 8.58 -2.34
N THR A 458 27.84 9.05 -1.34
CA THR A 458 29.31 9.02 -1.35
C THR A 458 29.81 7.92 -0.41
N GLN A 459 30.37 6.86 -0.97
CA GLN A 459 30.96 5.80 -0.15
C GLN A 459 32.22 6.29 0.59
N LYS A 460 32.37 5.86 1.84
CA LYS A 460 33.55 6.13 2.69
C LYS A 460 34.80 5.51 2.11
N THR A 461 34.70 4.29 1.64
CA THR A 461 35.76 3.54 0.95
C THR A 461 35.25 3.08 -0.40
N ALA A 462 36.13 3.13 -1.42
CA ALA A 462 35.77 2.63 -2.74
C ALA A 462 35.37 1.14 -2.69
N GLY A 463 34.24 0.79 -3.30
CA GLY A 463 33.70 -0.57 -3.24
C GLY A 463 32.46 -0.77 -4.10
N ALA A 464 31.75 -1.86 -3.87
CA ALA A 464 30.47 -2.13 -4.52
C ALA A 464 29.32 -1.37 -3.84
N MET A 465 28.33 -0.93 -4.64
CA MET A 465 27.09 -0.33 -4.13
C MET A 465 25.89 -0.86 -4.92
N THR A 466 24.79 -1.14 -4.25
CA THR A 466 23.52 -1.52 -4.86
C THR A 466 22.53 -0.35 -4.78
N VAL A 467 21.85 -0.07 -5.88
CA VAL A 467 20.68 0.77 -5.96
C VAL A 467 19.52 -0.11 -6.41
N LYS A 468 18.53 -0.26 -5.54
CA LYS A 468 17.39 -1.16 -5.72
C LYS A 468 16.08 -0.37 -5.79
N VAL A 469 15.16 -0.78 -6.63
CA VAL A 469 13.75 -0.39 -6.56
C VAL A 469 12.95 -1.60 -6.10
N ASP A 470 12.25 -1.44 -4.97
CA ASP A 470 11.44 -2.50 -4.34
C ASP A 470 10.22 -1.83 -3.72
N SER A 471 9.18 -1.66 -4.51
CA SER A 471 8.00 -0.92 -4.09
C SER A 471 6.89 -1.87 -3.63
N ASP A 472 6.62 -1.87 -2.34
CA ASP A 472 5.46 -2.54 -1.72
C ASP A 472 4.15 -1.76 -1.90
N SER A 473 4.14 -0.69 -2.70
CA SER A 473 2.98 0.18 -2.80
C SER A 473 1.79 -0.55 -3.40
N THR A 474 0.71 -0.65 -2.65
CA THR A 474 -0.60 -1.13 -3.10
C THR A 474 -1.44 -0.01 -3.73
N SER A 475 -0.84 1.14 -4.03
CA SER A 475 -1.53 2.31 -4.55
C SER A 475 -2.02 2.06 -5.98
N THR A 476 -3.32 2.30 -6.19
CA THR A 476 -3.99 2.17 -7.50
C THR A 476 -4.00 3.48 -8.30
N THR A 477 -3.24 4.50 -7.87
CA THR A 477 -3.20 5.81 -8.53
C THR A 477 -1.99 5.95 -9.45
N VAL A 478 -2.19 6.57 -10.61
CA VAL A 478 -1.26 6.70 -11.76
C VAL A 478 0.11 7.33 -11.43
N ALA A 479 0.31 7.86 -10.22
CA ALA A 479 1.48 8.63 -9.83
C ALA A 479 2.59 7.82 -9.15
N ASN A 480 2.49 6.49 -9.09
CA ASN A 480 3.31 5.68 -8.19
C ASN A 480 4.28 4.72 -8.89
N ASP A 481 4.73 5.06 -10.08
CA ASP A 481 5.88 4.35 -10.65
C ASP A 481 7.09 4.66 -9.76
N ALA A 482 7.65 3.64 -9.11
CA ALA A 482 8.81 3.81 -8.27
C ALA A 482 9.98 4.27 -9.15
N ALA A 483 10.25 5.56 -9.14
CA ALA A 483 11.37 6.17 -9.83
C ALA A 483 12.36 6.71 -8.80
N VAL A 484 13.63 6.39 -8.99
CA VAL A 484 14.72 6.94 -8.20
C VAL A 484 15.74 7.59 -9.10
N SER A 485 16.23 8.77 -8.71
CA SER A 485 17.40 9.39 -9.30
C SER A 485 18.53 9.37 -8.26
N ALA A 486 19.61 8.67 -8.55
CA ALA A 486 20.73 8.51 -7.64
C ALA A 486 22.08 8.77 -8.31
N VAL A 487 23.00 9.42 -7.58
CA VAL A 487 24.40 9.58 -7.95
C VAL A 487 25.27 8.81 -6.96
N ALA A 488 25.95 7.76 -7.43
CA ALA A 488 26.86 6.95 -6.64
C ALA A 488 28.30 7.44 -6.84
N THR A 489 28.84 8.15 -5.85
CA THR A 489 30.22 8.60 -5.87
C THR A 489 31.11 7.65 -5.08
N ASN A 490 32.34 7.45 -5.59
CA ASN A 490 33.34 6.55 -5.02
C ASN A 490 33.02 5.04 -5.12
N ALA A 491 31.86 4.63 -5.67
CA ALA A 491 31.60 3.24 -5.98
C ALA A 491 32.45 2.77 -7.19
N THR A 492 33.12 1.62 -7.06
CA THR A 492 33.93 1.01 -8.14
C THR A 492 33.17 -0.02 -8.95
N SER A 493 32.09 -0.56 -8.40
CA SER A 493 31.08 -1.36 -9.08
C SER A 493 29.70 -0.96 -8.60
N LEU A 494 28.73 -1.01 -9.51
CA LEU A 494 27.33 -0.72 -9.22
C LEU A 494 26.44 -1.88 -9.59
N LYS A 495 25.40 -2.09 -8.80
CA LYS A 495 24.28 -2.97 -9.11
C LYS A 495 23.00 -2.14 -9.14
N ALA A 496 22.27 -2.18 -10.24
CA ALA A 496 20.90 -1.69 -10.37
C ALA A 496 19.95 -2.89 -10.32
N GLU A 497 19.02 -2.90 -9.37
CA GLU A 497 18.11 -4.03 -9.18
C GLU A 497 16.65 -3.57 -9.17
N PHE A 498 15.85 -4.17 -10.01
CA PHE A 498 14.41 -4.03 -10.04
C PHE A 498 13.81 -5.27 -9.39
N ALA A 499 13.27 -5.11 -8.20
CA ALA A 499 12.62 -6.16 -7.44
C ALA A 499 11.35 -5.57 -6.83
N SER A 500 10.20 -5.95 -7.33
CA SER A 500 8.92 -5.58 -6.77
C SER A 500 8.05 -6.82 -6.66
N ASP A 501 7.57 -7.11 -5.46
CA ASP A 501 6.65 -8.19 -5.18
C ASP A 501 5.19 -7.79 -5.39
N SER A 502 4.91 -6.49 -5.49
CA SER A 502 3.55 -6.00 -5.68
C SER A 502 3.17 -5.97 -7.16
N GLY A 503 2.24 -6.80 -7.54
CA GLY A 503 1.57 -6.70 -8.82
C GLY A 503 0.80 -5.39 -8.93
N PHE A 504 1.41 -4.35 -9.48
CA PHE A 504 0.71 -3.14 -9.87
C PHE A 504 -0.14 -3.44 -11.10
N ALA A 505 -1.40 -3.80 -10.89
CA ALA A 505 -2.40 -3.73 -11.94
C ALA A 505 -2.97 -2.31 -11.97
N GLN A 506 -2.39 -1.43 -12.77
CA GLN A 506 -2.92 -0.09 -12.96
C GLN A 506 -4.01 -0.11 -14.01
N THR A 507 -5.26 0.13 -13.59
CA THR A 507 -6.36 0.37 -14.51
C THR A 507 -6.73 1.85 -14.44
N VAL A 508 -6.24 2.65 -15.36
CA VAL A 508 -6.66 4.03 -15.53
C VAL A 508 -7.54 4.12 -16.77
N GLY A 509 -8.87 4.25 -16.52
CA GLY A 509 -9.84 4.59 -17.55
C GLY A 509 -9.70 3.82 -18.86
N ALA A 510 -10.05 2.56 -18.93
CA ALA A 510 -10.13 1.72 -20.14
C ALA A 510 -8.85 1.61 -21.04
N VAL A 511 -7.73 2.18 -20.64
CA VAL A 511 -6.43 2.00 -21.30
C VAL A 511 -5.45 1.50 -20.25
N ALA A 512 -4.94 0.28 -20.42
CA ALA A 512 -3.82 -0.22 -19.63
C ALA A 512 -2.60 0.67 -19.93
N THR A 513 -2.24 1.54 -18.98
CA THR A 513 -0.95 2.22 -19.01
C THR A 513 0.06 1.27 -18.37
N GLU A 514 1.15 1.00 -19.08
CA GLU A 514 2.19 0.09 -18.62
C GLU A 514 2.84 0.67 -17.35
N ASN A 515 2.93 -0.15 -16.31
CA ASN A 515 3.64 0.18 -15.08
C ASN A 515 5.13 -0.06 -15.33
N ASN A 516 5.89 1.01 -15.44
CA ASN A 516 7.32 0.95 -15.61
C ASN A 516 8.01 1.39 -14.31
N GLN A 517 8.90 0.57 -13.79
CA GLN A 517 9.85 1.01 -12.77
C GLN A 517 11.04 1.68 -13.45
N ALA A 518 11.50 2.81 -12.91
CA ALA A 518 12.61 3.53 -13.47
C ALA A 518 13.71 3.80 -12.44
N ILE A 519 14.97 3.53 -12.84
CA ILE A 519 16.17 3.97 -12.13
C ILE A 519 16.95 4.92 -13.04
N VAL A 520 17.20 6.14 -12.56
CA VAL A 520 18.18 7.05 -13.14
C VAL A 520 19.43 7.01 -12.25
N LEU A 521 20.54 6.51 -12.75
CA LEU A 521 21.74 6.25 -11.97
C LEU A 521 22.98 6.85 -12.62
N GLU A 522 23.77 7.60 -11.87
CA GLU A 522 25.09 8.03 -12.28
C GLU A 522 26.16 7.31 -11.46
N GLY A 523 27.11 6.69 -12.13
CA GLY A 523 28.27 6.06 -11.52
C GLY A 523 29.56 6.84 -11.81
N THR A 524 30.02 7.67 -10.87
CA THR A 524 31.18 8.56 -11.13
C THR A 524 32.51 7.82 -11.26
N LYS A 525 32.64 6.61 -10.68
CA LYS A 525 33.88 5.80 -10.71
C LYS A 525 33.64 4.33 -11.01
N ALA A 526 32.42 3.91 -11.24
CA ALA A 526 32.11 2.49 -11.42
C ALA A 526 32.62 1.97 -12.76
N ALA A 527 33.50 0.99 -12.70
CA ALA A 527 34.03 0.31 -13.87
C ALA A 527 33.14 -0.82 -14.37
N THR A 528 32.29 -1.36 -13.51
CA THR A 528 31.34 -2.43 -13.83
C THR A 528 29.94 -2.09 -13.33
N LEU A 529 28.94 -2.49 -14.12
CA LEU A 529 27.51 -2.38 -13.79
C LEU A 529 26.90 -3.77 -13.86
N GLU A 530 26.18 -4.18 -12.83
CA GLU A 530 25.29 -5.32 -12.81
C GLU A 530 23.84 -4.80 -12.87
N VAL A 531 23.00 -5.36 -13.72
CA VAL A 531 21.58 -5.01 -13.82
C VAL A 531 20.76 -6.28 -13.64
N VAL A 532 19.82 -6.23 -12.70
CA VAL A 532 18.84 -7.30 -12.48
C VAL A 532 17.45 -6.78 -12.78
N SER A 533 16.85 -7.23 -13.87
CA SER A 533 15.50 -6.87 -14.31
C SER A 533 14.49 -7.92 -13.83
N GLY A 534 13.96 -7.73 -12.64
CA GLY A 534 12.98 -8.61 -12.02
C GLY A 534 11.68 -7.86 -11.68
N GLY A 535 10.88 -8.47 -10.80
CA GLY A 535 9.59 -7.92 -10.37
C GLY A 535 8.42 -8.37 -11.23
N THR A 536 7.31 -7.66 -11.14
CA THR A 536 6.05 -8.00 -11.85
C THR A 536 5.61 -6.93 -12.85
N ASN A 537 6.50 -5.96 -13.14
CA ASN A 537 6.19 -4.86 -14.06
C ASN A 537 6.26 -5.30 -15.53
N ALA A 538 5.57 -4.56 -16.40
CA ALA A 538 5.61 -4.84 -17.84
C ALA A 538 6.99 -4.56 -18.44
N THR A 539 7.64 -3.47 -18.02
CA THR A 539 8.97 -3.07 -18.50
C THR A 539 9.69 -2.27 -17.43
N ASN A 540 10.96 -2.60 -17.20
CA ASN A 540 11.86 -1.82 -16.36
C ASN A 540 12.68 -0.86 -17.20
N LEU A 541 13.05 0.30 -16.67
CA LEU A 541 13.81 1.32 -17.36
C LEU A 541 15.05 1.71 -16.53
N LEU A 542 16.25 1.52 -17.09
CA LEU A 542 17.49 2.02 -16.49
C LEU A 542 18.12 3.05 -17.42
N SER A 543 18.23 4.29 -16.97
CA SER A 543 19.08 5.30 -17.58
C SER A 543 20.34 5.45 -16.74
N TYR A 544 21.48 5.15 -17.34
CA TYR A 544 22.77 5.14 -16.66
C TYR A 544 23.72 6.16 -17.24
N THR A 545 24.12 7.15 -16.40
CA THR A 545 25.15 8.11 -16.78
C THR A 545 26.53 7.58 -16.43
N ILE A 546 27.36 7.39 -17.45
CA ILE A 546 28.75 6.95 -17.31
C ILE A 546 29.61 8.12 -16.82
N GLY A 547 30.22 7.97 -15.66
CA GLY A 547 31.14 8.94 -15.11
C GLY A 547 32.44 9.03 -15.94
N ALA A 548 33.11 10.18 -15.85
CA ALA A 548 34.37 10.44 -16.54
C ALA A 548 35.57 10.33 -15.57
N ASP A 549 36.68 9.76 -16.05
CA ASP A 549 37.94 9.76 -15.32
C ASP A 549 38.48 11.20 -15.17
N ALA A 550 38.86 11.56 -13.95
CA ALA A 550 39.24 12.94 -13.61
C ALA A 550 40.51 13.45 -14.33
N THR A 551 41.33 12.54 -14.88
CA THR A 551 42.59 12.89 -15.53
C THR A 551 42.53 12.80 -17.04
N THR A 552 41.80 11.81 -17.58
CA THR A 552 41.73 11.54 -19.03
C THR A 552 40.42 11.97 -19.63
N THR A 553 39.42 12.31 -18.82
CA THR A 553 38.00 12.58 -19.21
C THR A 553 37.33 11.43 -19.95
N ASN A 554 37.96 10.24 -20.03
CA ASN A 554 37.38 9.04 -20.60
C ASN A 554 36.31 8.45 -19.70
N GLY A 555 35.34 7.74 -20.28
CA GLY A 555 34.37 6.98 -19.53
C GLY A 555 35.02 5.95 -18.60
N VAL A 556 34.44 5.73 -17.43
CA VAL A 556 34.99 4.79 -16.43
C VAL A 556 34.34 3.41 -16.57
N LEU A 557 33.09 3.31 -17.02
CA LEU A 557 32.40 2.04 -17.21
C LEU A 557 33.01 1.26 -18.39
N THR A 558 33.32 0.00 -18.16
CA THR A 558 33.90 -0.89 -19.18
C THR A 558 32.99 -2.04 -19.54
N SER A 559 32.13 -2.48 -18.63
CA SER A 559 31.19 -3.57 -18.85
C SER A 559 29.90 -3.46 -18.05
N ALA A 560 28.80 -3.93 -18.63
CA ALA A 560 27.52 -4.12 -17.98
C ALA A 560 27.08 -5.57 -18.13
N ASN A 561 26.67 -6.24 -17.03
CA ASN A 561 26.05 -7.55 -17.03
C ASN A 561 24.56 -7.39 -16.70
N VAL A 562 23.70 -7.96 -17.54
CA VAL A 562 22.25 -7.85 -17.44
C VAL A 562 21.65 -9.24 -17.28
N THR A 563 20.77 -9.39 -16.28
CA THR A 563 20.03 -10.62 -15.99
C THR A 563 18.59 -10.30 -15.66
N GLY A 564 17.74 -11.30 -15.62
CA GLY A 564 16.35 -11.18 -15.19
C GLY A 564 15.34 -11.66 -16.21
N ASP A 565 14.09 -11.71 -15.81
CA ASP A 565 12.97 -12.26 -16.58
C ASP A 565 11.95 -11.20 -17.03
N GLN A 566 12.16 -9.94 -16.60
CA GLN A 566 11.31 -8.82 -17.01
C GLN A 566 11.96 -8.02 -18.14
N ALA A 567 11.12 -7.44 -19.01
CA ALA A 567 11.60 -6.58 -20.08
C ALA A 567 12.39 -5.39 -19.52
N LEU A 568 13.50 -5.02 -20.15
CA LEU A 568 14.37 -3.92 -19.75
C LEU A 568 14.67 -3.00 -20.93
N THR A 569 14.47 -1.71 -20.75
CA THR A 569 15.08 -0.68 -21.59
C THR A 569 16.32 -0.15 -20.89
N LEU A 570 17.48 -0.28 -21.53
CA LEU A 570 18.78 0.13 -21.02
C LEU A 570 19.33 1.27 -21.88
N ASP A 571 19.53 2.42 -21.28
CA ASP A 571 20.00 3.65 -21.92
C ASP A 571 21.26 4.11 -21.22
N PHE A 572 22.36 4.30 -21.97
CA PHE A 572 23.61 4.79 -21.45
C PHE A 572 23.89 6.19 -21.98
N THR A 573 24.27 7.09 -21.10
CA THR A 573 24.67 8.45 -21.46
C THR A 573 26.12 8.69 -21.04
N PHE A 574 26.94 9.20 -21.93
CA PHE A 574 28.30 9.65 -21.62
C PHE A 574 28.52 11.09 -22.04
N GLY A 575 28.63 12.00 -21.06
CA GLY A 575 28.86 13.44 -21.27
C GLY A 575 30.33 13.89 -21.18
N GLY A 576 31.26 12.95 -21.07
CA GLY A 576 32.70 13.24 -20.96
C GLY A 576 33.33 13.71 -22.29
N GLY A 577 34.40 14.51 -22.19
CA GLY A 577 35.14 14.98 -23.39
C GLY A 577 36.13 13.97 -23.96
N GLY A 578 36.25 12.79 -23.34
CA GLY A 578 37.14 11.70 -23.78
C GLY A 578 36.41 10.56 -24.45
N ALA A 579 37.06 9.41 -24.61
CA ALA A 579 36.44 8.22 -25.22
C ALA A 579 35.52 7.49 -24.25
N ASN A 580 34.35 7.05 -24.72
CA ASN A 580 33.55 6.04 -24.06
C ASN A 580 34.32 4.72 -24.02
N LYS A 581 34.28 3.99 -22.89
CA LYS A 581 34.99 2.71 -22.70
C LYS A 581 34.08 1.52 -22.47
N LEU A 582 32.76 1.69 -22.54
CA LEU A 582 31.82 0.59 -22.39
C LEU A 582 32.00 -0.38 -23.57
N ALA A 583 32.74 -1.44 -23.34
CA ALA A 583 33.10 -2.40 -24.37
C ALA A 583 32.12 -3.57 -24.49
N THR A 584 31.41 -3.90 -23.39
CA THR A 584 30.55 -5.09 -23.38
C THR A 584 29.28 -4.83 -22.58
N VAL A 585 28.14 -5.15 -23.19
CA VAL A 585 26.87 -5.33 -22.51
C VAL A 585 26.52 -6.81 -22.65
N ASN A 586 26.56 -7.55 -21.55
CA ASN A 586 26.32 -9.00 -21.53
C ASN A 586 24.95 -9.31 -20.89
N ALA A 587 23.98 -9.61 -21.71
CA ALA A 587 22.63 -10.05 -21.32
C ALA A 587 22.35 -11.51 -21.65
N SER A 588 23.38 -12.33 -21.88
CA SER A 588 23.23 -13.73 -22.31
C SER A 588 22.43 -14.62 -21.34
N GLU A 589 22.31 -14.21 -20.07
CA GLU A 589 21.50 -14.87 -19.04
C GLU A 589 20.12 -14.23 -18.83
N MET A 590 19.79 -13.17 -19.58
CA MET A 590 18.50 -12.52 -19.51
C MET A 590 17.44 -13.34 -20.27
N THR A 591 16.27 -13.53 -19.67
CA THR A 591 15.13 -14.22 -20.31
C THR A 591 14.00 -13.26 -20.70
N GLY A 592 13.95 -12.06 -20.10
CA GLY A 592 13.12 -10.95 -20.55
C GLY A 592 13.70 -10.26 -21.79
N SER A 593 12.90 -9.44 -22.46
CA SER A 593 13.36 -8.67 -23.63
C SER A 593 14.30 -7.54 -23.21
N LEU A 594 15.39 -7.34 -23.94
CA LEU A 594 16.29 -6.21 -23.78
C LEU A 594 16.09 -5.20 -24.93
N THR A 595 15.97 -3.92 -24.60
CA THR A 595 16.15 -2.82 -25.55
C THR A 595 17.44 -2.09 -25.21
N VAL A 596 18.40 -2.04 -26.16
CA VAL A 596 19.71 -1.40 -25.97
C VAL A 596 20.15 -0.66 -27.22
N ASP A 597 20.85 0.47 -27.07
CA ASP A 597 21.38 1.26 -28.19
C ASP A 597 22.88 0.99 -28.37
N LEU A 598 23.28 0.62 -29.60
CA LEU A 598 24.68 0.39 -29.94
C LEU A 598 25.48 1.70 -29.94
N ALA A 599 24.86 2.83 -30.21
CA ALA A 599 25.52 4.15 -30.15
C ALA A 599 26.02 4.50 -28.75
N ASP A 600 25.47 3.86 -27.71
CA ASP A 600 25.85 4.09 -26.31
C ASP A 600 27.08 3.31 -25.88
N ILE A 601 27.57 2.35 -26.67
CA ILE A 601 28.79 1.57 -26.41
C ILE A 601 29.97 2.14 -27.21
N MET A 602 31.17 1.73 -26.87
CA MET A 602 32.37 2.13 -27.64
C MET A 602 32.38 1.46 -29.02
N ASN A 603 33.01 2.08 -30.00
CA ASN A 603 33.27 1.48 -31.31
C ASN A 603 33.88 0.08 -31.14
N ALA A 604 33.45 -0.88 -31.97
CA ALA A 604 33.78 -2.30 -31.87
C ALA A 604 33.37 -2.97 -30.56
N GLY A 605 32.46 -2.37 -29.80
CA GLY A 605 31.87 -2.98 -28.60
C GLY A 605 30.97 -4.16 -28.92
N THR A 606 30.59 -4.92 -27.89
CA THR A 606 29.81 -6.14 -28.05
C THR A 606 28.58 -6.13 -27.13
N VAL A 607 27.41 -6.38 -27.70
CA VAL A 607 26.20 -6.73 -26.98
C VAL A 607 25.94 -8.22 -27.11
N LYS A 608 25.73 -8.93 -25.99
CA LYS A 608 25.34 -10.33 -25.96
C LYS A 608 23.89 -10.41 -25.52
N LEU A 609 23.01 -10.89 -26.39
CA LEU A 609 21.59 -11.02 -26.17
C LEU A 609 21.22 -12.29 -25.40
N GLY A 610 20.07 -12.27 -24.74
CA GLY A 610 19.49 -13.38 -24.02
C GLY A 610 18.54 -14.24 -24.85
N SER A 611 17.50 -14.74 -24.21
CA SER A 611 16.47 -15.54 -24.87
C SER A 611 15.15 -14.78 -25.10
N GLY A 612 15.08 -13.53 -24.70
CA GLY A 612 13.93 -12.64 -24.97
C GLY A 612 13.81 -12.27 -26.45
N ALA A 613 12.74 -11.56 -26.79
CA ALA A 613 12.65 -10.89 -28.08
C ALA A 613 13.29 -9.50 -27.94
N ASP A 614 14.54 -9.39 -28.35
CA ASP A 614 15.36 -8.23 -28.03
C ASP A 614 15.29 -7.16 -29.13
N VAL A 615 15.45 -5.90 -28.74
CA VAL A 615 15.51 -4.76 -29.63
C VAL A 615 16.88 -4.12 -29.53
N VAL A 616 17.66 -4.20 -30.61
CA VAL A 616 18.97 -3.56 -30.71
C VAL A 616 18.84 -2.33 -31.60
N LYS A 617 18.99 -1.14 -31.01
CA LYS A 617 19.04 0.10 -31.79
C LYS A 617 20.41 0.20 -32.43
N ALA A 618 20.41 0.36 -33.74
CA ALA A 618 21.60 0.49 -34.56
C ALA A 618 21.81 1.96 -34.94
N GLY A 619 22.80 2.63 -34.34
CA GLY A 619 22.93 4.08 -34.49
C GLY A 619 24.32 4.61 -34.85
N GLY A 620 25.35 3.79 -34.78
CA GLY A 620 26.71 4.22 -35.08
C GLY A 620 27.01 4.25 -36.59
N VAL A 621 27.35 5.42 -37.15
CA VAL A 621 27.95 5.44 -38.50
C VAL A 621 29.38 4.95 -38.44
N ILE A 622 29.76 4.12 -39.42
CA ILE A 622 31.10 3.56 -39.50
C ILE A 622 32.03 4.40 -40.37
N THR A 623 33.30 4.42 -40.07
CA THR A 623 34.33 4.95 -40.95
C THR A 623 35.22 3.84 -41.52
N THR A 624 35.35 2.74 -40.79
CA THR A 624 36.09 1.53 -41.20
C THR A 624 35.41 0.31 -40.60
N SER A 625 35.71 -0.88 -41.12
CA SER A 625 35.25 -2.15 -40.56
C SER A 625 35.73 -2.41 -39.12
N ALA A 626 36.72 -1.65 -38.64
CA ALA A 626 37.20 -1.74 -37.27
C ALA A 626 36.28 -1.04 -36.25
N ASP A 627 35.35 -0.22 -36.73
CA ASP A 627 34.41 0.53 -35.88
C ASP A 627 33.10 -0.22 -35.62
N ILE A 628 32.88 -1.35 -36.28
CA ILE A 628 31.59 -2.10 -36.28
C ILE A 628 31.35 -2.76 -34.94
N GLU A 629 30.22 -2.43 -34.32
CA GLU A 629 29.70 -3.09 -33.14
C GLU A 629 29.20 -4.50 -33.46
N SER A 630 29.34 -5.38 -32.46
CA SER A 630 28.99 -6.81 -32.60
C SER A 630 27.81 -7.18 -31.69
N VAL A 631 26.83 -7.88 -32.24
CA VAL A 631 25.71 -8.47 -31.50
C VAL A 631 25.91 -9.97 -31.52
N GLU A 632 25.97 -10.62 -30.35
CA GLU A 632 26.02 -12.07 -30.17
C GLU A 632 24.68 -12.57 -29.67
N GLY A 633 24.26 -13.78 -30.06
CA GLY A 633 23.01 -14.39 -29.58
C GLY A 633 21.76 -13.96 -30.34
N PHE A 634 21.86 -13.18 -31.40
CA PHE A 634 20.72 -12.69 -32.18
C PHE A 634 19.87 -13.82 -32.75
N ALA A 635 18.59 -13.85 -32.37
CA ALA A 635 17.62 -14.87 -32.76
C ALA A 635 16.84 -14.46 -34.02
N LYS A 636 16.97 -15.26 -35.10
CA LYS A 636 16.22 -15.07 -36.35
C LYS A 636 14.73 -15.44 -36.18
N ALA A 637 13.85 -14.76 -36.92
CA ALA A 637 12.46 -15.17 -37.04
C ALA A 637 12.34 -16.50 -37.84
N ALA A 638 11.45 -17.38 -37.42
CA ALA A 638 11.18 -18.62 -38.14
C ALA A 638 10.49 -18.38 -39.51
N SER A 639 9.84 -17.26 -39.68
CA SER A 639 9.17 -16.80 -40.90
C SER A 639 8.81 -15.32 -40.81
N LYS A 640 8.29 -14.74 -41.92
CA LYS A 640 7.73 -13.37 -41.92
C LYS A 640 6.35 -13.22 -41.27
N GLU A 641 5.77 -14.28 -40.81
CA GLU A 641 4.48 -14.21 -40.13
C GLU A 641 4.60 -13.38 -38.84
N ALA A 642 3.63 -12.54 -38.55
CA ALA A 642 3.67 -11.60 -37.45
C ALA A 642 3.96 -12.26 -36.09
N GLU A 643 3.44 -13.45 -35.84
CA GLU A 643 3.70 -14.19 -34.58
C GLU A 643 5.14 -14.72 -34.49
N ALA A 644 5.78 -15.07 -35.60
CA ALA A 644 7.18 -15.48 -35.60
C ALA A 644 8.13 -14.29 -35.40
N VAL A 645 7.78 -13.12 -35.87
CA VAL A 645 8.55 -11.88 -35.70
C VAL A 645 8.46 -11.36 -34.26
N LYS A 646 7.35 -11.55 -33.58
CA LYS A 646 7.18 -11.12 -32.17
C LYS A 646 8.11 -11.81 -31.17
N VAL A 647 8.64 -12.97 -31.50
CA VAL A 647 9.54 -13.77 -30.64
C VAL A 647 10.99 -13.77 -31.13
N ALA A 648 11.28 -13.00 -32.16
CA ALA A 648 12.62 -12.85 -32.74
C ALA A 648 13.23 -11.51 -32.33
N ASP A 649 14.53 -11.43 -32.44
CA ASP A 649 15.21 -10.16 -32.21
C ASP A 649 15.10 -9.24 -33.43
N ILE A 650 15.14 -7.94 -33.18
CA ILE A 650 15.04 -6.93 -34.21
C ILE A 650 16.18 -5.91 -34.12
N LEU A 651 16.54 -5.35 -35.24
CA LEU A 651 17.41 -4.19 -35.35
C LEU A 651 16.52 -2.95 -35.65
N ASP A 652 16.51 -1.98 -34.74
CA ASP A 652 15.83 -0.71 -34.88
C ASP A 652 16.85 0.34 -35.39
N PHE A 653 16.73 0.73 -36.63
CA PHE A 653 17.58 1.76 -37.23
C PHE A 653 16.96 3.14 -36.99
N THR A 654 17.79 4.16 -36.76
CA THR A 654 17.37 5.56 -36.56
C THR A 654 16.51 6.08 -37.71
N ALA A 655 16.85 5.69 -38.95
CA ALA A 655 16.03 5.97 -40.12
C ALA A 655 15.17 4.75 -40.46
N ALA A 656 13.90 4.99 -40.81
CA ALA A 656 12.95 3.93 -41.14
C ALA A 656 13.46 3.03 -42.27
N ALA A 657 13.84 1.80 -41.90
CA ALA A 657 14.45 0.87 -42.85
C ALA A 657 13.46 0.39 -43.92
N THR A 658 13.97 0.17 -45.10
CA THR A 658 13.29 -0.51 -46.21
C THR A 658 14.12 -1.70 -46.69
N VAL A 659 13.49 -2.74 -47.22
CA VAL A 659 14.25 -3.87 -47.78
C VAL A 659 15.00 -3.41 -49.00
N GLY A 660 16.33 -3.52 -48.98
CA GLY A 660 17.20 -3.13 -50.08
C GLY A 660 17.08 -4.04 -51.28
N THR A 661 17.26 -3.44 -52.46
CA THR A 661 17.35 -4.13 -53.72
C THR A 661 18.55 -3.61 -54.50
N GLU A 662 19.05 -4.42 -55.41
CA GLU A 662 20.13 -4.04 -56.29
C GLU A 662 19.68 -2.84 -57.21
N ALA A 663 20.48 -1.77 -57.26
CA ALA A 663 20.19 -0.61 -58.04
C ALA A 663 20.33 -0.84 -59.58
N ALA A 664 21.27 -1.70 -59.93
CA ALA A 664 21.52 -2.14 -61.30
C ALA A 664 22.22 -3.54 -61.25
N LEU A 665 22.07 -4.34 -62.29
CA LEU A 665 22.74 -5.61 -62.39
C LEU A 665 24.25 -5.44 -62.21
N SER A 666 24.79 -5.96 -61.11
CA SER A 666 26.20 -5.94 -60.76
C SER A 666 26.87 -7.23 -61.22
N THR A 667 28.18 -7.17 -61.55
CA THR A 667 28.98 -8.37 -61.81
C THR A 667 29.57 -8.93 -60.51
N ASP A 668 29.47 -8.17 -59.42
CA ASP A 668 30.18 -8.46 -58.18
C ASP A 668 29.24 -8.91 -57.05
N VAL A 669 27.95 -8.50 -57.09
CA VAL A 669 26.95 -8.86 -56.08
C VAL A 669 25.58 -9.13 -56.72
N ASP A 670 24.75 -9.93 -56.06
CA ASP A 670 23.31 -10.12 -56.34
C ASP A 670 22.52 -9.86 -55.04
N VAL A 671 21.44 -9.09 -55.11
CA VAL A 671 20.61 -8.79 -53.96
C VAL A 671 19.22 -9.37 -54.14
N ALA A 672 18.97 -10.50 -53.48
CA ALA A 672 17.68 -11.17 -53.52
C ALA A 672 17.03 -11.16 -52.13
N LYS A 673 15.79 -10.65 -52.03
CA LYS A 673 15.03 -10.58 -50.77
C LYS A 673 15.78 -9.86 -49.63
N GLY A 674 16.54 -8.82 -49.95
CA GLY A 674 17.37 -8.10 -48.97
C GLY A 674 18.63 -8.85 -48.53
N VAL A 675 18.97 -9.97 -49.14
CA VAL A 675 20.21 -10.73 -48.85
C VAL A 675 21.17 -10.58 -50.01
N VAL A 676 22.39 -10.19 -49.72
CA VAL A 676 23.47 -10.02 -50.69
C VAL A 676 24.26 -11.31 -50.85
N THR A 677 24.46 -11.73 -52.12
CA THR A 677 25.34 -12.82 -52.50
C THR A 677 26.51 -12.25 -53.29
N PHE A 678 27.74 -12.48 -52.84
CA PHE A 678 28.94 -12.05 -53.58
C PHE A 678 29.20 -13.01 -54.77
N LEU A 679 29.43 -12.40 -55.93
CA LEU A 679 29.69 -13.13 -57.18
C LEU A 679 31.19 -13.23 -57.47
N GLY A 680 31.60 -14.12 -58.34
CA GLY A 680 33.00 -14.28 -58.74
C GLY A 680 33.92 -14.77 -57.63
N THR A 681 35.03 -14.08 -57.39
CA THR A 681 36.00 -14.45 -56.35
C THR A 681 35.63 -13.96 -54.93
N GLY A 682 34.54 -13.18 -54.82
CA GLY A 682 34.12 -12.55 -53.59
C GLY A 682 35.12 -11.57 -53.00
N PRO A 683 34.71 -10.87 -51.87
CA PRO A 683 35.57 -9.90 -51.19
C PRO A 683 36.68 -10.60 -50.40
N THR A 684 37.88 -10.01 -50.39
CA THR A 684 39.05 -10.54 -49.65
C THR A 684 39.20 -9.89 -48.27
N THR A 685 38.53 -8.76 -48.01
CA THR A 685 38.48 -8.09 -46.73
C THR A 685 37.03 -7.63 -46.42
N LEU A 686 36.75 -7.38 -45.15
CA LEU A 686 35.43 -6.87 -44.75
C LEU A 686 35.14 -5.47 -45.34
N ASP A 687 36.15 -4.59 -45.36
CA ASP A 687 36.01 -3.26 -46.01
C ASP A 687 35.69 -3.42 -47.53
N ALA A 688 36.27 -4.38 -48.21
CA ALA A 688 35.93 -4.66 -49.60
C ALA A 688 34.49 -5.20 -49.75
N ALA A 689 34.02 -6.03 -48.82
CA ALA A 689 32.64 -6.50 -48.79
C ALA A 689 31.65 -5.34 -48.61
N ILE A 690 31.89 -4.47 -47.64
CA ILE A 690 31.05 -3.30 -47.36
C ILE A 690 31.04 -2.37 -48.59
N GLY A 691 32.20 -2.07 -49.19
CA GLY A 691 32.27 -1.23 -50.38
C GLY A 691 31.55 -1.80 -51.62
N MET A 692 31.51 -3.14 -51.77
CA MET A 692 30.72 -3.78 -52.83
C MET A 692 29.20 -3.63 -52.56
N VAL A 693 28.78 -3.70 -51.28
CA VAL A 693 27.38 -3.55 -50.88
C VAL A 693 26.95 -2.10 -51.07
N ASP A 694 27.72 -1.11 -50.61
CA ASP A 694 27.50 0.33 -50.81
C ASP A 694 27.30 0.70 -52.30
N ALA A 695 28.18 0.15 -53.18
CA ALA A 695 28.08 0.38 -54.58
C ALA A 695 26.82 -0.22 -55.24
N ALA A 696 26.29 -1.32 -54.68
CA ALA A 696 25.11 -2.03 -55.20
C ALA A 696 23.79 -1.49 -54.65
N VAL A 697 23.73 -1.04 -53.39
CA VAL A 697 22.54 -0.59 -52.70
C VAL A 697 22.61 0.95 -52.55
N THR A 698 21.97 1.66 -53.46
CA THR A 698 22.10 3.13 -53.54
C THR A 698 20.85 3.91 -53.08
N THR A 699 19.85 3.19 -52.62
CA THR A 699 18.62 3.79 -52.10
C THR A 699 18.84 4.16 -50.61
N ALA A 700 18.70 5.40 -50.24
CA ALA A 700 18.79 5.82 -48.85
C ALA A 700 17.81 5.03 -47.95
N ASP A 701 18.23 4.73 -46.76
CA ASP A 701 17.54 3.92 -45.75
C ASP A 701 17.25 2.45 -46.16
N ALA A 702 17.81 2.00 -47.28
CA ALA A 702 17.69 0.60 -47.69
C ALA A 702 18.62 -0.30 -46.85
N ALA A 703 18.04 -1.34 -46.22
CA ALA A 703 18.77 -2.30 -45.43
C ALA A 703 18.94 -3.63 -46.17
N VAL A 704 20.15 -4.20 -46.09
CA VAL A 704 20.47 -5.52 -46.64
C VAL A 704 21.33 -6.31 -45.66
N ALA A 705 21.27 -7.65 -45.74
CA ALA A 705 22.13 -8.55 -45.00
C ALA A 705 23.17 -9.21 -45.93
N PHE A 706 24.41 -9.40 -45.50
CA PHE A 706 25.41 -10.21 -46.20
C PHE A 706 26.23 -11.06 -45.21
N GLU A 707 26.71 -12.18 -45.67
CA GLU A 707 27.57 -13.05 -44.88
C GLU A 707 29.04 -12.84 -45.23
N TYR A 708 29.90 -12.74 -44.20
CA TYR A 708 31.34 -12.68 -44.35
C TYR A 708 32.02 -13.40 -43.18
N ILE A 709 32.85 -14.40 -43.53
CA ILE A 709 33.62 -15.25 -42.58
C ILE A 709 32.75 -15.74 -41.42
N GLY A 710 31.62 -16.40 -41.74
CA GLY A 710 30.73 -17.05 -40.74
C GLY A 710 29.93 -16.11 -39.84
N ASN A 711 29.82 -14.85 -40.17
CA ASN A 711 28.98 -13.88 -39.50
C ASN A 711 28.08 -13.17 -40.52
N THR A 712 26.90 -12.80 -40.10
CA THR A 712 26.02 -11.92 -40.86
C THR A 712 26.27 -10.47 -40.50
N TYR A 713 26.28 -9.62 -41.47
CA TYR A 713 26.34 -8.17 -41.34
C TYR A 713 25.04 -7.58 -41.90
N VAL A 714 24.41 -6.70 -41.16
CA VAL A 714 23.27 -5.92 -41.63
C VAL A 714 23.73 -4.50 -41.90
N TYR A 715 23.60 -4.09 -43.14
CA TYR A 715 24.01 -2.80 -43.68
C TYR A 715 22.79 -1.95 -43.98
N GLN A 716 22.76 -0.70 -43.56
CA GLN A 716 21.77 0.31 -43.97
C GLN A 716 22.49 1.43 -44.70
N GLN A 717 22.03 1.71 -45.92
CA GLN A 717 22.54 2.78 -46.76
C GLN A 717 22.21 4.17 -46.18
N GLY A 718 23.19 5.02 -46.07
CA GLY A 718 23.01 6.43 -45.73
C GLY A 718 22.49 7.27 -46.87
N GLY A 719 22.45 8.60 -46.68
CA GLY A 719 21.94 9.56 -47.68
C GLY A 719 22.98 10.01 -48.71
N THR A 720 24.26 9.63 -48.53
CA THR A 720 25.38 10.09 -49.40
C THR A 720 26.14 8.87 -49.94
N ALA A 721 26.82 9.02 -51.05
CA ALA A 721 27.62 7.94 -51.63
C ALA A 721 28.90 7.73 -50.79
N GLY A 722 29.21 6.47 -50.48
CA GLY A 722 30.35 6.06 -49.64
C GLY A 722 29.98 5.87 -48.18
N ILE A 723 30.73 5.04 -47.48
CA ILE A 723 30.40 4.44 -46.19
C ILE A 723 30.37 5.44 -44.99
N GLY A 724 30.54 6.75 -45.22
CA GLY A 724 30.72 7.72 -44.15
C GLY A 724 29.45 8.11 -43.37
N ASP A 725 28.28 7.73 -43.85
CA ASP A 725 26.98 7.92 -43.21
C ASP A 725 26.14 6.63 -43.16
N ASP A 726 26.77 5.50 -43.47
CA ASP A 726 26.15 4.18 -43.43
C ASP A 726 26.23 3.55 -42.02
N ILE A 727 25.28 2.67 -41.75
CA ILE A 727 25.24 1.90 -40.50
C ILE A 727 25.52 0.43 -40.85
N VAL A 728 26.45 -0.20 -40.15
CA VAL A 728 26.72 -1.64 -40.25
C VAL A 728 26.73 -2.27 -38.88
N VAL A 729 25.95 -3.32 -38.69
CA VAL A 729 25.92 -4.12 -37.45
C VAL A 729 26.41 -5.54 -37.78
N LYS A 730 27.33 -6.05 -36.98
CA LYS A 730 27.77 -7.44 -37.07
C LYS A 730 26.91 -8.31 -36.16
N LEU A 731 26.26 -9.33 -36.72
CA LEU A 731 25.57 -10.37 -35.99
C LEU A 731 26.50 -11.60 -35.92
N ALA A 732 27.21 -11.72 -34.82
CA ALA A 732 28.25 -12.73 -34.66
C ALA A 732 27.64 -14.12 -34.47
N GLY A 733 28.09 -15.08 -35.31
CA GLY A 733 27.62 -16.46 -35.30
C GLY A 733 26.26 -16.67 -35.95
N VAL A 734 25.63 -15.62 -36.46
CA VAL A 734 24.40 -15.75 -37.28
C VAL A 734 24.82 -16.10 -38.73
N ALA A 735 24.23 -17.15 -39.26
CA ALA A 735 24.50 -17.66 -40.65
C ALA A 735 23.20 -18.16 -41.28
N ASP A 736 23.28 -18.52 -42.57
CA ASP A 736 22.16 -19.07 -43.33
C ASP A 736 20.92 -18.16 -43.33
N VAL A 737 21.12 -16.85 -43.49
CA VAL A 737 20.03 -15.88 -43.63
C VAL A 737 19.43 -16.00 -45.01
N THR A 738 18.15 -16.30 -45.11
CA THR A 738 17.45 -16.51 -46.38
C THR A 738 16.65 -15.31 -46.84
N GLU A 739 16.33 -14.42 -45.92
CA GLU A 739 15.53 -13.22 -46.19
C GLU A 739 15.72 -12.18 -45.10
N LEU A 740 15.70 -10.90 -45.51
CA LEU A 740 15.57 -9.77 -44.59
C LEU A 740 14.14 -9.22 -44.69
N GLY A 741 13.50 -8.97 -43.57
CA GLY A 741 12.19 -8.37 -43.49
C GLY A 741 12.19 -7.08 -42.69
N VAL A 742 11.15 -6.28 -42.91
CA VAL A 742 10.89 -5.04 -42.14
C VAL A 742 9.50 -5.16 -41.54
N ASN A 743 9.37 -4.87 -40.25
CA ASN A 743 8.10 -4.92 -39.55
C ASN A 743 7.29 -3.61 -39.75
N ALA A 744 6.10 -3.51 -39.13
CA ALA A 744 5.24 -2.33 -39.27
C ALA A 744 5.83 -1.06 -38.61
N ALA A 745 6.81 -1.21 -37.72
CA ALA A 745 7.54 -0.11 -37.09
C ALA A 745 8.77 0.34 -37.91
N SER A 746 9.04 -0.32 -39.03
CA SER A 746 10.22 -0.17 -39.89
C SER A 746 11.51 -0.75 -39.32
N ASP A 747 11.42 -1.67 -38.33
CA ASP A 747 12.58 -2.37 -37.78
C ASP A 747 12.90 -3.60 -38.61
N VAL A 748 14.18 -3.94 -38.65
CA VAL A 748 14.71 -5.05 -39.46
C VAL A 748 14.75 -6.34 -38.65
N PHE A 749 14.29 -7.44 -39.23
CA PHE A 749 14.45 -8.79 -38.72
C PHE A 749 14.99 -9.74 -39.82
N LEU A 750 15.61 -10.83 -39.41
CA LEU A 750 16.17 -11.84 -40.29
C LEU A 750 15.35 -13.14 -40.23
N VAL A 751 15.28 -13.85 -41.38
CA VAL A 751 14.63 -15.16 -41.50
C VAL A 751 15.63 -16.24 -41.90
#